data_b001a41e87cc82a9c14cad78749ed4c5
#
_entry.id   b001a41e87cc82a9c14cad78749ed4c5
#
_cell.length_a   1.000
_cell.length_b   1.000
_cell.length_c   1.000
_cell.angle_alpha   90.00
_cell.angle_beta   90.00
_cell.angle_gamma   90.00
#
_symmetry.space_group_name_H-M   'P 1'
#
loop_
_entity.id
_entity.type
_entity.pdbx_description
1 polymer ?
#
loop_
_entity_poly.entity_id
_entity_poly.type
_entity_poly.pdbx_seq_one_letter_code
_entity_poly.pdbx_strand_id
1 'polypeptide(L)'
;MEFPLQSRTLLGLSLALTLAQGCGPVEQEPETEPAATASRGLGVSGFAELHHHMFAEEAFGGGWFHGEHTGALTRCDGGWPESDHARVRMDLSNLLNLCPNSSSVDLRGVPVVSQFFGLAGAVGSEFIGKIEGTEGDTGLHDGRRDVGTEWPRWDTIAHQQAWEGWLKQAHERGMSLVTVSLVSNGFLCSVLPTQNLKRPCDEMADIDVQLQMARAFDARTDWAEIALSPAHARQIIASGKLAMVLSIETSKLFGTKDWRTELDRVYALGVRSIQPVHQLDNRFGGAALHNAIFQAAQFTENCHIDYDCGVTTNSFTLGFDVARDAAGNCRNTKGLTAEGKALVQAMMAKGMLVDMAHLSEKSVQDTFALAQANTYYPLYISHGHFREVMNPDLADDEKTTPATVVRYLRQTGGMFGLRTAHDETRTYTKSGVANDCHGSTRSVAQAYEFGRQGLKVPMAFGADLNGFIQQTRPRFGPHGACSATFEAEAEAQAALQAQSAPGRLGTDFDEYGLAHVGLLPDLLNDLGRVGAHTQELANSAETFIRMWERANGPRTGMADAANDIDTSGVAPYEDRAVREERYKKADGASCSGDSQCQSGSCGGCADLVGWCFTPNSKAYGQTCQSDKECTTGRCGADCYVNPTGTCLCDSDSHCGSGQYCGWGLNSGKCQNKKSRGAACASGRECLSGTCRITFTCQ
;
A
#
# COMPACT_ATOMS: atom_id res chain seq x y z
N MET A 1 -62.40 -2.03 -21.25
CA MET A 1 -62.63 -2.01 -22.71
C MET A 1 -61.47 -2.81 -23.27
N GLU A 2 -61.65 -4.10 -23.30
CA GLU A 2 -62.03 -4.97 -24.40
C GLU A 2 -60.95 -5.13 -25.44
N PHE A 3 -60.55 -6.36 -25.54
CA PHE A 3 -59.76 -7.05 -26.56
C PHE A 3 -60.36 -6.92 -27.96
N PRO A 4 -59.72 -7.37 -29.10
CA PRO A 4 -59.52 -8.79 -29.26
C PRO A 4 -58.28 -9.30 -30.02
N LEU A 5 -57.95 -10.56 -29.74
CA LEU A 5 -57.27 -11.59 -30.52
C LEU A 5 -57.58 -11.64 -32.01
N GLN A 6 -56.63 -12.04 -32.83
CA GLN A 6 -56.92 -12.99 -33.91
C GLN A 6 -55.67 -13.85 -34.26
N SER A 7 -55.92 -15.14 -34.22
CA SER A 7 -55.22 -16.33 -34.61
C SER A 7 -55.26 -16.61 -36.11
N ARG A 8 -54.32 -17.37 -36.64
CA ARG A 8 -54.42 -18.42 -37.69
C ARG A 8 -53.07 -19.10 -37.80
N THR A 9 -52.86 -20.33 -37.40
CA THR A 9 -53.25 -21.73 -37.76
C THR A 9 -52.81 -22.20 -39.15
N LEU A 10 -51.97 -23.25 -39.08
CA LEU A 10 -51.96 -24.55 -39.77
C LEU A 10 -51.24 -24.70 -41.12
N LEU A 11 -50.39 -25.63 -41.31
CA LEU A 11 -50.34 -27.06 -41.79
C LEU A 11 -48.89 -27.39 -42.09
N GLY A 12 -48.21 -28.38 -41.63
CA GLY A 12 -48.54 -29.81 -41.53
C GLY A 12 -47.85 -30.57 -42.63
N LEU A 13 -46.93 -31.44 -42.37
CA LEU A 13 -47.03 -32.88 -42.71
C LEU A 13 -45.74 -33.65 -42.36
N SER A 14 -45.94 -34.76 -41.73
CA SER A 14 -45.02 -35.83 -41.34
C SER A 14 -44.37 -36.59 -42.49
N LEU A 15 -43.17 -37.12 -42.27
CA LEU A 15 -42.90 -38.53 -42.65
C LEU A 15 -41.84 -39.12 -41.74
N ALA A 16 -42.20 -40.14 -41.02
CA ALA A 16 -41.32 -41.02 -40.26
C ALA A 16 -40.73 -42.09 -41.17
N LEU A 17 -39.48 -42.44 -40.94
CA LEU A 17 -39.04 -43.84 -41.14
C LEU A 17 -37.86 -44.13 -40.18
N THR A 18 -38.08 -45.17 -39.43
CA THR A 18 -37.20 -45.88 -38.53
C THR A 18 -36.07 -46.57 -39.24
N LEU A 19 -34.85 -46.54 -38.67
CA LEU A 19 -33.96 -47.70 -38.69
C LEU A 19 -33.04 -47.57 -37.42
N ALA A 20 -33.23 -48.56 -36.56
CA ALA A 20 -32.36 -48.79 -35.41
C ALA A 20 -31.12 -49.57 -35.85
N GLN A 21 -29.96 -49.14 -35.47
CA GLN A 21 -28.80 -50.04 -35.30
C GLN A 21 -27.77 -49.39 -34.36
N GLY A 22 -27.51 -50.06 -33.24
CA GLY A 22 -26.24 -50.33 -32.59
C GLY A 22 -25.40 -49.12 -32.10
N CYS A 23 -25.62 -48.65 -30.86
CA CYS A 23 -24.59 -47.90 -30.15
C CYS A 23 -23.65 -48.85 -29.44
N GLY A 24 -22.43 -48.99 -29.95
CA GLY A 24 -21.25 -49.38 -29.17
C GLY A 24 -20.59 -48.12 -28.61
N PRO A 25 -19.91 -48.17 -27.45
CA PRO A 25 -19.21 -47.01 -26.92
C PRO A 25 -18.03 -46.68 -27.83
N VAL A 26 -17.99 -45.43 -28.31
CA VAL A 26 -16.81 -44.87 -28.96
C VAL A 26 -15.83 -44.54 -27.82
N GLU A 27 -14.77 -45.33 -27.68
CA GLU A 27 -13.58 -44.92 -26.97
C GLU A 27 -13.03 -43.68 -27.69
N GLN A 28 -13.11 -42.52 -27.03
CA GLN A 28 -12.33 -41.36 -27.43
C GLN A 28 -10.88 -41.66 -27.08
N GLU A 29 -10.04 -41.88 -28.05
CA GLU A 29 -8.60 -41.80 -27.92
C GLU A 29 -8.27 -40.41 -27.34
N PRO A 30 -7.36 -40.34 -26.34
CA PRO A 30 -6.92 -39.04 -25.86
C PRO A 30 -6.20 -38.33 -27.02
N GLU A 31 -6.71 -37.14 -27.37
CA GLU A 31 -5.98 -36.22 -28.23
C GLU A 31 -4.60 -36.00 -27.64
N THR A 32 -3.58 -36.57 -28.24
CA THR A 32 -2.19 -36.26 -27.94
C THR A 32 -1.98 -34.82 -28.38
N GLU A 33 -1.86 -33.92 -27.40
CA GLU A 33 -1.34 -32.57 -27.64
C GLU A 33 -0.08 -32.70 -28.51
N PRO A 34 0.05 -31.91 -29.57
CA PRO A 34 1.26 -31.93 -30.37
C PRO A 34 2.43 -31.55 -29.50
N ALA A 35 3.42 -32.42 -29.40
CA ALA A 35 4.66 -32.14 -28.71
C ALA A 35 5.16 -30.76 -29.13
N ALA A 36 5.19 -29.80 -28.17
CA ALA A 36 5.65 -28.45 -28.40
C ALA A 36 7.10 -28.53 -28.90
N THR A 37 7.30 -28.46 -30.19
CA THR A 37 8.57 -28.10 -30.79
C THR A 37 8.95 -26.76 -30.19
N ALA A 38 10.00 -26.73 -29.35
CA ALA A 38 10.53 -25.55 -28.74
C ALA A 38 10.98 -24.58 -29.84
N SER A 39 10.05 -23.79 -30.37
CA SER A 39 10.37 -22.58 -31.07
C SER A 39 10.99 -21.67 -30.00
N ARG A 40 12.28 -21.38 -30.09
CA ARG A 40 12.86 -20.20 -29.43
C ARG A 40 12.17 -19.00 -30.06
N GLY A 41 10.95 -18.72 -29.58
CA GLY A 41 10.16 -17.57 -30.00
C GLY A 41 10.93 -16.30 -29.69
N LEU A 42 10.74 -15.30 -30.52
CA LEU A 42 11.16 -13.93 -30.25
C LEU A 42 10.65 -13.56 -28.86
N GLY A 43 11.52 -12.99 -28.01
CA GLY A 43 11.15 -12.59 -26.65
C GLY A 43 9.98 -11.61 -26.66
N VAL A 44 9.12 -11.66 -25.64
CA VAL A 44 8.06 -10.68 -25.47
C VAL A 44 8.61 -9.38 -24.86
N SER A 45 7.98 -8.26 -25.15
CA SER A 45 8.30 -6.96 -24.55
C SER A 45 7.27 -6.61 -23.47
N GLY A 46 7.64 -5.66 -22.61
CA GLY A 46 6.79 -5.08 -21.59
C GLY A 46 7.08 -5.56 -20.19
N PHE A 47 6.53 -4.86 -19.21
CA PHE A 47 6.70 -5.18 -17.81
C PHE A 47 5.56 -6.05 -17.27
N ALA A 48 5.81 -6.69 -16.13
CA ALA A 48 4.85 -7.51 -15.41
C ALA A 48 4.50 -6.88 -14.05
N GLU A 49 3.24 -7.07 -13.64
CA GLU A 49 2.75 -6.88 -12.29
C GLU A 49 2.41 -8.25 -11.70
N LEU A 50 3.06 -8.63 -10.58
CA LEU A 50 2.97 -10.00 -10.06
C LEU A 50 1.94 -10.18 -8.95
N HIS A 51 1.30 -9.11 -8.48
CA HIS A 51 0.36 -9.21 -7.37
C HIS A 51 -0.72 -8.13 -7.41
N HIS A 52 -1.84 -8.44 -8.04
CA HIS A 52 -2.92 -7.49 -8.29
C HIS A 52 -4.28 -8.05 -7.90
N HIS A 53 -5.00 -7.36 -7.01
CA HIS A 53 -6.31 -7.79 -6.51
C HIS A 53 -7.45 -7.18 -7.33
N MET A 54 -7.56 -7.58 -8.61
CA MET A 54 -8.52 -6.99 -9.54
C MET A 54 -9.98 -7.07 -9.05
N PHE A 55 -10.33 -8.15 -8.33
CA PHE A 55 -11.70 -8.44 -7.90
C PHE A 55 -11.89 -8.29 -6.39
N ALA A 56 -11.15 -7.37 -5.74
CA ALA A 56 -11.15 -7.20 -4.30
C ALA A 56 -12.51 -6.77 -3.72
N GLU A 57 -13.39 -6.19 -4.51
CA GLU A 57 -14.77 -5.86 -4.09
C GLU A 57 -15.58 -7.09 -3.69
N GLU A 58 -15.19 -8.27 -4.11
CA GLU A 58 -15.81 -9.54 -3.73
C GLU A 58 -15.02 -10.32 -2.66
N ALA A 59 -13.89 -9.78 -2.18
CA ALA A 59 -13.16 -10.34 -1.05
C ALA A 59 -13.91 -10.12 0.27
N PHE A 60 -13.54 -10.87 1.31
CA PHE A 60 -14.02 -10.71 2.67
C PHE A 60 -15.55 -10.70 2.79
N GLY A 61 -16.23 -11.59 2.05
CA GLY A 61 -17.70 -11.68 2.00
C GLY A 61 -18.37 -10.66 1.09
N GLY A 62 -17.61 -9.75 0.48
CA GLY A 62 -18.09 -8.65 -0.36
C GLY A 62 -18.71 -7.50 0.44
N GLY A 63 -18.95 -6.38 -0.22
CA GLY A 63 -19.63 -5.22 0.37
C GLY A 63 -18.79 -4.33 1.29
N TRP A 64 -17.51 -4.61 1.46
CA TRP A 64 -16.55 -3.81 2.25
C TRP A 64 -15.86 -2.72 1.43
N PHE A 65 -15.87 -2.86 0.14
CA PHE A 65 -15.08 -2.10 -0.82
C PHE A 65 -15.97 -1.13 -1.61
N HIS A 66 -15.48 0.06 -1.88
CA HIS A 66 -16.21 1.06 -2.68
C HIS A 66 -15.76 1.00 -4.13
N GLY A 67 -16.73 0.87 -5.04
CA GLY A 67 -16.50 0.73 -6.48
C GLY A 67 -16.31 -0.73 -6.92
N GLU A 68 -16.23 -0.92 -8.23
CA GLU A 68 -16.12 -2.23 -8.89
C GLU A 68 -14.99 -2.22 -9.92
N HIS A 69 -14.47 -3.39 -10.28
CA HIS A 69 -13.43 -3.52 -11.30
C HIS A 69 -13.90 -3.11 -12.72
N THR A 70 -15.19 -3.02 -12.95
CA THR A 70 -15.79 -2.80 -14.27
C THR A 70 -16.89 -1.74 -14.24
N GLY A 71 -17.39 -1.34 -15.42
CA GLY A 71 -18.48 -0.38 -15.55
C GLY A 71 -18.01 1.07 -15.41
N ALA A 72 -18.88 1.94 -14.92
CA ALA A 72 -18.56 3.35 -14.71
C ALA A 72 -17.60 3.50 -13.52
N LEU A 73 -16.61 4.39 -13.67
CA LEU A 73 -15.74 4.73 -12.55
C LEU A 73 -16.56 5.43 -11.46
N THR A 74 -16.66 4.78 -10.29
CA THR A 74 -17.39 5.31 -9.14
C THR A 74 -16.51 6.31 -8.41
N ARG A 75 -16.92 7.57 -8.36
CA ARG A 75 -16.23 8.63 -7.64
C ARG A 75 -16.72 8.71 -6.21
N CYS A 76 -15.84 9.06 -5.29
CA CYS A 76 -16.25 9.55 -4.00
C CYS A 76 -16.93 10.90 -4.13
N ASP A 77 -18.07 11.10 -3.47
CA ASP A 77 -18.78 12.36 -3.43
C ASP A 77 -18.29 13.31 -2.33
N GLY A 78 -17.43 12.82 -1.42
CA GLY A 78 -16.86 13.59 -0.32
C GLY A 78 -17.85 13.99 0.76
N GLY A 79 -19.06 13.48 0.74
CA GLY A 79 -20.07 13.78 1.73
C GLY A 79 -19.84 13.07 3.07
N TRP A 80 -20.31 13.65 4.18
CA TRP A 80 -20.24 13.09 5.55
C TRP A 80 -21.61 13.09 6.21
N PRO A 81 -22.00 12.04 6.92
CA PRO A 81 -21.47 10.67 7.07
C PRO A 81 -21.93 9.80 5.92
N GLU A 82 -21.04 9.33 5.07
CA GLU A 82 -21.45 8.77 3.80
C GLU A 82 -21.83 7.32 3.86
N SER A 83 -22.87 6.98 3.15
CA SER A 83 -23.40 5.64 3.05
C SER A 83 -22.76 4.84 1.90
N ASP A 84 -22.11 5.50 0.95
CA ASP A 84 -21.53 4.90 -0.24
C ASP A 84 -20.06 4.51 -0.09
N HIS A 85 -19.42 4.88 1.02
CA HIS A 85 -18.04 4.53 1.29
C HIS A 85 -17.94 3.29 2.18
N ALA A 86 -17.08 2.39 1.82
CA ALA A 86 -16.69 1.30 2.70
C ALA A 86 -16.02 1.89 3.93
N ARG A 87 -16.69 1.82 5.06
CA ARG A 87 -16.13 2.20 6.34
C ARG A 87 -15.32 1.03 6.86
N VAL A 88 -14.03 1.11 6.71
CA VAL A 88 -13.13 0.10 7.27
C VAL A 88 -12.96 0.41 8.76
N ARG A 89 -13.93 0.02 9.58
CA ARG A 89 -13.79 -0.02 11.03
C ARG A 89 -13.73 -1.46 11.46
N MET A 90 -12.77 -1.79 12.32
CA MET A 90 -12.73 -3.12 12.90
C MET A 90 -13.61 -3.19 14.13
N ASP A 91 -14.59 -4.08 14.12
CA ASP A 91 -15.35 -4.44 15.32
C ASP A 91 -14.70 -5.68 15.97
N LEU A 92 -13.85 -5.44 16.94
CA LEU A 92 -13.17 -6.50 17.71
C LEU A 92 -14.07 -7.09 18.82
N SER A 93 -15.30 -6.62 18.99
CA SER A 93 -16.19 -7.10 20.06
C SER A 93 -16.52 -8.59 19.93
N ASN A 94 -16.58 -9.09 18.70
CA ASN A 94 -16.82 -10.51 18.42
C ASN A 94 -15.63 -11.42 18.80
N LEU A 95 -14.41 -10.88 18.89
CA LEU A 95 -13.21 -11.67 19.24
C LEU A 95 -13.24 -12.18 20.67
N LEU A 96 -13.94 -11.49 21.57
CA LEU A 96 -14.08 -11.87 22.98
C LEU A 96 -14.83 -13.18 23.18
N ASN A 97 -15.63 -13.59 22.20
CA ASN A 97 -16.47 -14.80 22.27
C ASN A 97 -15.81 -16.02 21.61
N LEU A 98 -14.67 -15.87 20.94
CA LEU A 98 -14.06 -16.93 20.15
C LEU A 98 -13.18 -17.88 20.98
N CYS A 99 -12.64 -17.42 22.12
CA CYS A 99 -11.91 -18.29 23.05
C CYS A 99 -12.82 -18.73 24.21
N PRO A 100 -13.30 -19.98 24.24
CA PRO A 100 -14.27 -20.45 25.22
C PRO A 100 -13.76 -20.42 26.67
N ASN A 101 -12.46 -20.23 26.90
CA ASN A 101 -11.82 -20.12 28.21
C ASN A 101 -11.36 -18.70 28.53
N SER A 102 -12.08 -17.68 28.07
CA SER A 102 -11.76 -16.26 28.30
C SER A 102 -11.66 -15.86 29.78
N SER A 103 -12.14 -16.72 30.72
CA SER A 103 -11.95 -16.58 32.17
C SER A 103 -10.72 -17.31 32.71
N SER A 104 -9.96 -18.03 31.86
CA SER A 104 -8.75 -18.70 32.31
C SER A 104 -7.63 -17.68 32.57
N VAL A 105 -6.85 -17.93 33.60
CA VAL A 105 -5.61 -17.24 33.88
C VAL A 105 -4.50 -17.95 33.12
N ASP A 106 -3.59 -17.20 32.55
CA ASP A 106 -2.38 -17.77 31.98
C ASP A 106 -1.44 -18.32 33.07
N LEU A 107 -0.34 -18.94 32.65
CA LEU A 107 0.67 -19.49 33.56
C LEU A 107 1.33 -18.44 34.48
N ARG A 108 1.14 -17.15 34.22
CA ARG A 108 1.63 -16.03 35.04
C ARG A 108 0.56 -15.46 35.95
N GLY A 109 -0.65 -16.04 35.96
CA GLY A 109 -1.77 -15.59 36.78
C GLY A 109 -2.48 -14.34 36.24
N VAL A 110 -2.21 -13.94 35.00
CA VAL A 110 -2.87 -12.79 34.35
C VAL A 110 -4.09 -13.29 33.55
N PRO A 111 -5.26 -12.66 33.70
CA PRO A 111 -6.40 -13.04 32.88
C PRO A 111 -6.10 -12.88 31.40
N VAL A 112 -6.28 -13.95 30.61
CA VAL A 112 -6.06 -13.96 29.15
C VAL A 112 -6.85 -12.82 28.49
N VAL A 113 -8.04 -12.52 28.98
CA VAL A 113 -8.88 -11.42 28.51
C VAL A 113 -8.22 -10.05 28.68
N SER A 114 -7.52 -9.79 29.81
CA SER A 114 -6.86 -8.47 30.00
C SER A 114 -5.63 -8.28 29.10
N GLN A 115 -4.94 -9.37 28.78
CA GLN A 115 -3.83 -9.36 27.81
C GLN A 115 -4.36 -9.10 26.40
N PHE A 116 -5.50 -9.71 26.06
CA PHE A 116 -6.19 -9.48 24.80
C PHE A 116 -6.68 -8.03 24.65
N PHE A 117 -7.24 -7.42 25.70
CA PHE A 117 -7.65 -6.01 25.66
C PHE A 117 -6.47 -5.06 25.50
N GLY A 118 -5.34 -5.32 26.11
CA GLY A 118 -4.10 -4.57 25.89
C GLY A 118 -3.65 -4.64 24.43
N LEU A 119 -3.73 -5.84 23.83
CA LEU A 119 -3.40 -6.03 22.42
C LEU A 119 -4.47 -5.44 21.51
N ALA A 120 -5.76 -5.59 21.80
CA ALA A 120 -6.84 -5.01 21.01
C ALA A 120 -6.75 -3.48 20.95
N GLY A 121 -6.29 -2.83 22.03
CA GLY A 121 -5.97 -1.41 22.02
C GLY A 121 -4.80 -1.05 21.10
N ALA A 122 -3.71 -1.85 21.16
CA ALA A 122 -2.54 -1.66 20.30
C ALA A 122 -2.86 -1.97 18.83
N VAL A 123 -3.56 -3.08 18.56
CA VAL A 123 -4.02 -3.46 17.21
C VAL A 123 -4.99 -2.42 16.67
N GLY A 124 -5.94 -1.99 17.49
CA GLY A 124 -6.91 -0.97 17.11
C GLY A 124 -6.24 0.34 16.73
N SER A 125 -5.29 0.82 17.52
CA SER A 125 -4.57 2.07 17.24
C SER A 125 -3.66 1.96 16.02
N GLU A 126 -2.99 0.84 15.81
CA GLU A 126 -2.12 0.65 14.65
C GLU A 126 -2.92 0.51 13.35
N PHE A 127 -3.96 -0.30 13.35
CA PHE A 127 -4.76 -0.56 12.17
C PHE A 127 -5.77 0.57 11.89
N ILE A 128 -6.47 1.04 12.91
CA ILE A 128 -7.36 2.20 12.79
C ILE A 128 -6.57 3.46 12.48
N GLY A 129 -5.38 3.64 13.07
CA GLY A 129 -4.48 4.74 12.76
C GLY A 129 -4.09 4.78 11.28
N LYS A 130 -3.73 3.64 10.71
CA LYS A 130 -3.42 3.52 9.28
C LYS A 130 -4.65 3.67 8.40
N ILE A 131 -5.80 3.18 8.85
CA ILE A 131 -7.05 3.20 8.10
C ILE A 131 -7.81 4.50 8.28
N GLU A 132 -7.90 5.06 9.47
CA GLU A 132 -8.62 6.30 9.76
C GLU A 132 -7.77 7.57 9.57
N GLY A 133 -6.50 7.42 9.22
CA GLY A 133 -5.63 8.55 8.94
C GLY A 133 -5.34 9.42 10.14
N THR A 134 -5.20 8.83 11.31
CA THR A 134 -4.75 9.53 12.50
C THR A 134 -3.33 10.07 12.35
N GLU A 135 -2.58 9.62 11.35
CA GLU A 135 -1.29 10.16 10.93
C GLU A 135 -1.41 11.23 9.82
N GLY A 136 -2.57 11.81 9.62
CA GLY A 136 -2.74 13.02 8.83
C GLY A 136 -3.18 12.84 7.38
N ASP A 137 -2.74 11.81 6.64
CA ASP A 137 -2.90 11.73 5.19
C ASP A 137 -3.19 10.33 4.67
N THR A 138 -4.24 9.69 5.13
CA THR A 138 -4.49 8.31 4.70
C THR A 138 -5.43 8.15 3.53
N GLY A 139 -5.90 9.22 2.91
CA GLY A 139 -6.78 9.13 1.75
C GLY A 139 -8.03 8.27 1.95
N LEU A 140 -8.40 8.06 3.19
CA LEU A 140 -9.50 7.18 3.55
C LEU A 140 -10.83 7.85 3.38
N HIS A 141 -11.73 7.09 2.81
CA HIS A 141 -13.12 7.42 2.71
C HIS A 141 -13.89 7.07 3.98
N ASP A 142 -13.42 7.47 5.13
CA ASP A 142 -14.14 7.31 6.40
C ASP A 142 -14.98 8.53 6.76
N GLY A 143 -15.21 9.42 5.78
CA GLY A 143 -15.98 10.64 5.93
C GLY A 143 -15.14 11.88 6.14
N ARG A 144 -13.89 11.92 5.70
CA ARG A 144 -13.12 13.16 5.63
C ARG A 144 -13.49 13.95 4.39
N ARG A 145 -13.80 15.23 4.55
CA ARG A 145 -14.28 16.11 3.48
C ARG A 145 -13.28 16.30 2.34
N ASP A 146 -12.01 16.23 2.64
CA ASP A 146 -10.90 16.46 1.71
C ASP A 146 -10.64 15.28 0.77
N VAL A 147 -11.05 14.09 1.16
CA VAL A 147 -10.79 12.87 0.37
C VAL A 147 -11.65 12.79 -0.89
N GLY A 148 -12.90 13.26 -0.83
CA GLY A 148 -13.82 13.22 -1.96
C GLY A 148 -13.38 14.02 -3.17
N THR A 149 -12.60 15.09 -2.98
CA THR A 149 -12.07 15.93 -4.05
C THR A 149 -10.73 15.48 -4.60
N GLU A 150 -9.97 14.67 -3.84
CA GLU A 150 -8.60 14.25 -4.18
C GLU A 150 -8.47 12.77 -4.52
N TRP A 151 -9.55 12.00 -4.46
CA TRP A 151 -9.51 10.61 -4.90
C TRP A 151 -9.41 10.51 -6.44
N PRO A 152 -8.62 9.54 -6.98
CA PRO A 152 -7.75 8.57 -6.28
C PRO A 152 -6.38 9.14 -5.90
N ARG A 153 -5.81 8.62 -4.80
CA ARG A 153 -4.52 9.03 -4.25
C ARG A 153 -3.72 7.80 -3.78
N TRP A 154 -2.41 7.94 -3.64
CA TRP A 154 -1.48 6.86 -3.24
C TRP A 154 -1.85 6.18 -1.91
N ASP A 155 -2.45 6.91 -0.99
CA ASP A 155 -2.83 6.44 0.34
C ASP A 155 -4.28 5.99 0.45
N THR A 156 -5.03 5.94 -0.64
CA THR A 156 -6.40 5.43 -0.68
C THR A 156 -6.40 3.92 -0.48
N ILE A 157 -7.23 3.45 0.45
CA ILE A 157 -7.53 2.02 0.66
C ILE A 157 -9.06 1.82 0.70
N ALA A 158 -9.52 0.56 0.65
CA ALA A 158 -10.95 0.22 0.62
C ALA A 158 -11.75 0.91 -0.52
N HIS A 159 -11.07 1.38 -1.54
CA HIS A 159 -11.66 1.95 -2.75
C HIS A 159 -10.95 1.43 -3.99
N GLN A 160 -11.69 1.33 -5.10
CA GLN A 160 -11.15 0.74 -6.34
C GLN A 160 -9.87 1.44 -6.81
N GLN A 161 -8.83 0.62 -7.05
CA GLN A 161 -7.54 1.02 -7.63
C GLN A 161 -7.22 0.19 -8.88
N ALA A 162 -8.06 -0.80 -9.18
CA ALA A 162 -7.92 -1.77 -10.26
C ALA A 162 -9.08 -1.74 -11.27
N TRP A 163 -9.70 -0.59 -11.46
CA TRP A 163 -10.74 -0.44 -12.47
C TRP A 163 -10.23 -0.77 -13.87
N GLU A 164 -11.04 -1.50 -14.66
CA GLU A 164 -10.65 -2.05 -15.98
C GLU A 164 -10.10 -0.99 -16.96
N GLY A 165 -10.61 0.25 -16.90
CA GLY A 165 -10.10 1.34 -17.73
C GLY A 165 -8.68 1.73 -17.37
N TRP A 166 -8.30 1.71 -16.09
CA TRP A 166 -6.93 1.94 -15.66
C TRP A 166 -6.02 0.74 -15.95
N LEU A 167 -6.52 -0.48 -15.82
CA LEU A 167 -5.78 -1.68 -16.21
C LEU A 167 -5.45 -1.68 -17.70
N LYS A 168 -6.43 -1.30 -18.53
CA LYS A 168 -6.24 -1.12 -19.98
C LYS A 168 -5.23 -0.01 -20.28
N GLN A 169 -5.30 1.11 -19.56
CA GLN A 169 -4.32 2.20 -19.68
C GLN A 169 -2.90 1.72 -19.37
N ALA A 170 -2.69 0.93 -18.31
CA ALA A 170 -1.39 0.35 -17.99
C ALA A 170 -0.90 -0.59 -19.09
N HIS A 171 -1.80 -1.41 -19.64
CA HIS A 171 -1.49 -2.30 -20.76
C HIS A 171 -1.07 -1.51 -22.01
N GLU A 172 -1.83 -0.52 -22.43
CA GLU A 172 -1.52 0.35 -23.58
C GLU A 172 -0.18 1.09 -23.42
N ARG A 173 0.32 1.22 -22.18
CA ARG A 173 1.57 1.88 -21.83
C ARG A 173 2.69 0.91 -21.41
N GLY A 174 2.56 -0.37 -21.79
CA GLY A 174 3.65 -1.34 -21.72
C GLY A 174 3.53 -2.44 -20.68
N MET A 175 2.43 -2.54 -19.91
CA MET A 175 2.18 -3.72 -19.09
C MET A 175 1.69 -4.86 -19.95
N SER A 176 2.46 -5.93 -20.04
CA SER A 176 2.14 -7.07 -20.90
C SER A 176 1.65 -8.31 -20.16
N LEU A 177 1.90 -8.36 -18.83
CA LEU A 177 1.52 -9.47 -17.99
C LEU A 177 1.05 -8.97 -16.62
N VAL A 178 -0.02 -9.55 -16.10
CA VAL A 178 -0.49 -9.32 -14.73
C VAL A 178 -0.83 -10.65 -14.06
N THR A 179 -0.37 -10.83 -12.82
CA THR A 179 -0.85 -11.92 -11.95
C THR A 179 -2.03 -11.39 -11.14
N VAL A 180 -3.20 -11.95 -11.39
CA VAL A 180 -4.44 -11.59 -10.69
C VAL A 180 -4.59 -12.49 -9.47
N SER A 181 -4.32 -11.94 -8.30
CA SER A 181 -4.45 -12.62 -7.01
C SER A 181 -5.89 -12.54 -6.51
N LEU A 182 -6.55 -13.71 -6.49
CA LEU A 182 -7.88 -13.87 -5.91
C LEU A 182 -7.71 -14.01 -4.41
N VAL A 183 -8.28 -13.09 -3.64
CA VAL A 183 -7.97 -12.94 -2.21
C VAL A 183 -9.22 -13.05 -1.34
N SER A 184 -9.08 -13.70 -0.20
CA SER A 184 -10.02 -13.58 0.92
C SER A 184 -9.34 -13.94 2.25
N ASN A 185 -9.94 -13.43 3.34
CA ASN A 185 -9.53 -13.73 4.72
C ASN A 185 -10.79 -13.72 5.61
N GLY A 186 -11.13 -14.85 6.19
CA GLY A 186 -12.34 -15.01 6.99
C GLY A 186 -12.35 -14.18 8.28
N PHE A 187 -11.17 -13.91 8.86
CA PHE A 187 -11.06 -13.02 10.00
C PHE A 187 -11.37 -11.57 9.62
N LEU A 188 -10.75 -11.06 8.57
CA LEU A 188 -11.06 -9.71 8.08
C LEU A 188 -12.54 -9.57 7.73
N CYS A 189 -13.14 -10.56 7.08
CA CYS A 189 -14.57 -10.60 6.84
C CYS A 189 -15.39 -10.47 8.13
N SER A 190 -14.98 -11.09 9.23
CA SER A 190 -15.72 -11.08 10.49
C SER A 190 -15.56 -9.79 11.30
N VAL A 191 -14.46 -9.06 11.12
CA VAL A 191 -14.13 -7.86 11.90
C VAL A 191 -14.31 -6.57 11.12
N LEU A 192 -14.40 -6.62 9.79
CA LEU A 192 -14.76 -5.47 8.97
C LEU A 192 -16.28 -5.29 9.02
N PRO A 193 -16.82 -4.27 9.69
CA PRO A 193 -18.26 -4.05 9.72
C PRO A 193 -18.71 -3.55 8.36
N THR A 194 -19.13 -4.46 7.51
CA THR A 194 -19.77 -4.10 6.25
C THR A 194 -21.28 -4.09 6.45
N GLN A 195 -21.92 -2.98 6.15
CA GLN A 195 -23.38 -2.88 6.18
C GLN A 195 -24.06 -3.77 5.13
N ASN A 196 -23.29 -4.24 4.16
CA ASN A 196 -23.77 -4.94 2.97
C ASN A 196 -23.00 -6.24 2.70
N LEU A 197 -22.72 -7.03 3.73
CA LEU A 197 -22.10 -8.35 3.56
C LEU A 197 -22.92 -9.18 2.56
N LYS A 198 -22.30 -9.51 1.42
CA LYS A 198 -22.98 -10.23 0.33
C LYS A 198 -23.06 -11.75 0.59
N ARG A 199 -22.09 -12.28 1.36
CA ARG A 199 -21.94 -13.71 1.63
C ARG A 199 -21.42 -13.95 3.04
N PRO A 200 -21.64 -15.16 3.62
CA PRO A 200 -20.93 -15.59 4.83
C PRO A 200 -19.41 -15.52 4.65
N CYS A 201 -18.67 -15.41 5.76
CA CYS A 201 -17.20 -15.36 5.77
C CYS A 201 -16.56 -16.72 5.41
N ASP A 202 -16.80 -17.20 4.20
CA ASP A 202 -16.21 -18.41 3.62
C ASP A 202 -15.22 -17.98 2.52
N GLU A 203 -13.93 -18.12 2.81
CA GLU A 203 -12.87 -17.66 1.92
C GLU A 203 -12.94 -18.34 0.54
N MET A 204 -13.23 -19.63 0.49
CA MET A 204 -13.30 -20.34 -0.80
C MET A 204 -14.56 -19.98 -1.60
N ALA A 205 -15.63 -19.57 -0.95
CA ALA A 205 -16.80 -19.03 -1.65
C ALA A 205 -16.49 -17.67 -2.32
N ASP A 206 -15.72 -16.81 -1.64
CA ASP A 206 -15.22 -15.55 -2.22
C ASP A 206 -14.29 -15.82 -3.41
N ILE A 207 -13.37 -16.77 -3.29
CA ILE A 207 -12.47 -17.19 -4.38
C ILE A 207 -13.27 -17.70 -5.58
N ASP A 208 -14.31 -18.50 -5.36
CA ASP A 208 -15.15 -19.02 -6.43
C ASP A 208 -15.89 -17.91 -7.19
N VAL A 209 -16.37 -16.87 -6.49
CA VAL A 209 -16.98 -15.69 -7.13
C VAL A 209 -15.94 -14.92 -7.95
N GLN A 210 -14.78 -14.64 -7.38
CA GLN A 210 -13.71 -13.93 -8.09
C GLN A 210 -13.21 -14.72 -9.31
N LEU A 211 -13.14 -16.06 -9.24
CA LEU A 211 -12.85 -16.92 -10.41
C LEU A 211 -13.90 -16.79 -11.51
N GLN A 212 -15.18 -16.74 -11.13
CA GLN A 212 -16.27 -16.53 -12.11
C GLN A 212 -16.15 -15.15 -12.76
N MET A 213 -15.84 -14.11 -11.97
CA MET A 213 -15.63 -12.76 -12.48
C MET A 213 -14.43 -12.68 -13.43
N ALA A 214 -13.31 -13.32 -13.08
CA ALA A 214 -12.12 -13.36 -13.93
C ALA A 214 -12.42 -14.01 -15.30
N ARG A 215 -13.15 -15.10 -15.29
CA ARG A 215 -13.57 -15.78 -16.54
C ARG A 215 -14.61 -14.99 -17.33
N ALA A 216 -15.52 -14.30 -16.64
CA ALA A 216 -16.47 -13.41 -17.31
C ALA A 216 -15.75 -12.20 -17.92
N PHE A 217 -14.73 -11.69 -17.26
CA PHE A 217 -13.88 -10.61 -17.76
C PHE A 217 -13.13 -11.07 -19.03
N ASP A 218 -12.46 -12.22 -18.98
CA ASP A 218 -11.78 -12.84 -20.10
C ASP A 218 -12.72 -13.01 -21.32
N ALA A 219 -13.92 -13.55 -21.10
CA ALA A 219 -14.88 -13.81 -22.17
C ALA A 219 -15.46 -12.54 -22.83
N ARG A 220 -15.47 -11.38 -22.14
CA ARG A 220 -16.05 -10.13 -22.64
C ARG A 220 -15.05 -9.11 -23.16
N THR A 221 -13.77 -9.29 -22.88
CA THR A 221 -12.72 -8.35 -23.30
C THR A 221 -11.94 -8.88 -24.49
N ASP A 222 -11.54 -7.98 -25.38
CA ASP A 222 -10.73 -8.29 -26.56
C ASP A 222 -9.25 -7.94 -26.40
N TRP A 223 -8.90 -7.24 -25.29
CA TRP A 223 -7.56 -6.72 -25.01
C TRP A 223 -6.83 -7.43 -23.86
N ALA A 224 -7.48 -8.37 -23.16
CA ALA A 224 -6.88 -9.17 -22.08
C ALA A 224 -7.34 -10.61 -22.20
N GLU A 225 -6.53 -11.59 -21.74
CA GLU A 225 -6.84 -13.01 -21.83
C GLU A 225 -6.15 -13.81 -20.73
N ILE A 226 -6.83 -14.84 -20.17
CA ILE A 226 -6.27 -15.71 -19.14
C ILE A 226 -5.24 -16.66 -19.77
N ALA A 227 -4.00 -16.56 -19.32
CA ALA A 227 -2.89 -17.38 -19.76
C ALA A 227 -2.89 -18.74 -19.03
N LEU A 228 -3.02 -19.81 -19.77
CA LEU A 228 -3.08 -21.18 -19.24
C LEU A 228 -1.72 -21.91 -19.25
N SER A 229 -0.74 -21.38 -19.97
CA SER A 229 0.62 -21.90 -20.03
C SER A 229 1.60 -20.80 -20.45
N PRO A 230 2.92 -20.98 -20.26
CA PRO A 230 3.91 -20.02 -20.76
C PRO A 230 3.80 -19.77 -22.26
N ALA A 231 3.58 -20.82 -23.06
CA ALA A 231 3.39 -20.70 -24.50
C ALA A 231 2.14 -19.89 -24.86
N HIS A 232 1.04 -20.11 -24.12
CA HIS A 232 -0.20 -19.34 -24.29
C HIS A 232 0.01 -17.87 -23.90
N ALA A 233 0.72 -17.57 -22.78
CA ALA A 233 1.07 -16.20 -22.41
C ALA A 233 1.85 -15.47 -23.53
N ARG A 234 2.81 -16.14 -24.17
CA ARG A 234 3.52 -15.58 -25.33
C ARG A 234 2.59 -15.28 -26.52
N GLN A 235 1.65 -16.17 -26.80
CA GLN A 235 0.68 -15.98 -27.89
C GLN A 235 -0.24 -14.78 -27.61
N ILE A 236 -0.74 -14.66 -26.38
CA ILE A 236 -1.58 -13.55 -25.93
C ILE A 236 -0.83 -12.22 -26.12
N ILE A 237 0.39 -12.12 -25.60
CA ILE A 237 1.20 -10.89 -25.71
C ILE A 237 1.56 -10.60 -27.17
N ALA A 238 1.91 -11.61 -27.96
CA ALA A 238 2.21 -11.45 -29.38
C ALA A 238 0.98 -10.99 -30.18
N SER A 239 -0.23 -11.28 -29.73
CA SER A 239 -1.47 -10.76 -30.32
C SER A 239 -1.83 -9.33 -29.89
N GLY A 240 -1.00 -8.70 -29.04
CA GLY A 240 -1.22 -7.35 -28.53
C GLY A 240 -2.17 -7.29 -27.34
N LYS A 241 -2.41 -8.40 -26.65
CA LYS A 241 -3.26 -8.47 -25.46
C LYS A 241 -2.45 -8.56 -24.17
N LEU A 242 -3.09 -8.18 -23.05
CA LEU A 242 -2.58 -8.39 -21.70
C LEU A 242 -2.75 -9.86 -21.28
N ALA A 243 -1.65 -10.52 -20.92
CA ALA A 243 -1.71 -11.88 -20.38
C ALA A 243 -2.04 -11.83 -18.88
N MET A 244 -3.13 -12.48 -18.46
CA MET A 244 -3.56 -12.58 -17.07
C MET A 244 -3.22 -13.97 -16.52
N VAL A 245 -2.48 -14.06 -15.41
CA VAL A 245 -2.18 -15.31 -14.70
C VAL A 245 -2.97 -15.34 -13.41
N LEU A 246 -3.88 -16.28 -13.24
CA LEU A 246 -4.69 -16.38 -12.03
C LEU A 246 -3.90 -17.01 -10.89
N SER A 247 -3.94 -16.37 -9.71
CA SER A 247 -3.35 -16.83 -8.46
C SER A 247 -4.40 -16.87 -7.35
N ILE A 248 -4.18 -17.69 -6.32
CA ILE A 248 -5.02 -17.74 -5.12
C ILE A 248 -4.19 -17.35 -3.91
N GLU A 249 -4.74 -16.44 -3.10
CA GLU A 249 -4.19 -15.94 -1.85
C GLU A 249 -5.26 -15.96 -0.76
N THR A 250 -5.22 -16.95 0.12
CA THR A 250 -6.24 -17.11 1.16
C THR A 250 -5.69 -17.84 2.39
N SER A 251 -6.17 -17.47 3.57
CA SER A 251 -5.70 -18.04 4.83
C SER A 251 -6.20 -19.47 5.04
N LYS A 252 -7.42 -19.78 4.59
CA LYS A 252 -8.04 -21.12 4.72
C LYS A 252 -8.13 -21.81 3.37
N LEU A 253 -7.00 -21.94 2.69
CA LEU A 253 -6.92 -22.54 1.36
C LEU A 253 -7.62 -23.91 1.32
N PHE A 254 -8.57 -24.06 0.39
CA PHE A 254 -9.43 -25.23 0.18
C PHE A 254 -10.32 -25.61 1.38
N GLY A 255 -10.35 -24.81 2.45
CA GLY A 255 -11.21 -25.06 3.62
C GLY A 255 -11.04 -26.47 4.19
N THR A 256 -12.14 -27.17 4.39
CA THR A 256 -12.17 -28.56 4.89
C THR A 256 -12.30 -29.61 3.79
N LYS A 257 -12.37 -29.19 2.51
CA LYS A 257 -12.52 -30.09 1.36
C LYS A 257 -11.24 -30.90 1.11
N ASP A 258 -11.35 -31.97 0.34
CA ASP A 258 -10.17 -32.69 -0.16
C ASP A 258 -9.37 -31.78 -1.09
N TRP A 259 -8.17 -31.42 -0.65
CA TRP A 259 -7.35 -30.44 -1.33
C TRP A 259 -6.86 -30.91 -2.72
N ARG A 260 -6.77 -32.23 -2.95
CA ARG A 260 -6.36 -32.76 -4.26
C ARG A 260 -7.44 -32.49 -5.31
N THR A 261 -8.66 -32.80 -4.94
CA THR A 261 -9.85 -32.51 -5.78
C THR A 261 -9.98 -31.01 -6.03
N GLU A 262 -9.77 -30.17 -5.00
CA GLU A 262 -9.87 -28.73 -5.15
C GLU A 262 -8.71 -28.15 -5.99
N LEU A 263 -7.49 -28.66 -5.84
CA LEU A 263 -6.35 -28.27 -6.69
C LEU A 263 -6.63 -28.58 -8.16
N ASP A 264 -7.15 -29.77 -8.47
CA ASP A 264 -7.52 -30.16 -9.82
C ASP A 264 -8.63 -29.25 -10.37
N ARG A 265 -9.62 -28.94 -9.54
CA ARG A 265 -10.73 -28.04 -9.88
C ARG A 265 -10.26 -26.63 -10.24
N VAL A 266 -9.48 -25.99 -9.35
CA VAL A 266 -9.02 -24.61 -9.62
C VAL A 266 -8.03 -24.56 -10.79
N TYR A 267 -7.21 -25.59 -10.96
CA TYR A 267 -6.34 -25.72 -12.14
C TYR A 267 -7.14 -25.78 -13.43
N ALA A 268 -8.20 -26.58 -13.46
CA ALA A 268 -9.11 -26.66 -14.61
C ALA A 268 -9.84 -25.33 -14.88
N LEU A 269 -10.06 -24.51 -13.85
CA LEU A 269 -10.65 -23.18 -13.96
C LEU A 269 -9.65 -22.09 -14.37
N GLY A 270 -8.38 -22.42 -14.58
CA GLY A 270 -7.37 -21.51 -15.11
C GLY A 270 -6.35 -20.99 -14.09
N VAL A 271 -6.43 -21.38 -12.81
CA VAL A 271 -5.43 -20.98 -11.81
C VAL A 271 -4.08 -21.60 -12.11
N ARG A 272 -3.02 -20.81 -12.09
CA ARG A 272 -1.64 -21.26 -12.40
C ARG A 272 -0.64 -20.90 -11.30
N SER A 273 -1.05 -20.17 -10.29
CA SER A 273 -0.25 -19.85 -9.11
C SER A 273 -1.08 -19.99 -7.83
N ILE A 274 -0.45 -20.40 -6.74
CA ILE A 274 -1.07 -20.43 -5.41
C ILE A 274 -0.02 -20.06 -4.36
N GLN A 275 -0.42 -19.26 -3.38
CA GLN A 275 0.24 -19.13 -2.09
C GLN A 275 -0.30 -20.21 -1.15
N PRO A 276 0.51 -21.18 -0.71
CA PRO A 276 0.03 -22.27 0.17
C PRO A 276 -0.46 -21.77 1.53
N VAL A 277 0.04 -20.64 1.99
CA VAL A 277 -0.29 -20.03 3.29
C VAL A 277 -0.38 -18.51 3.12
N HIS A 278 -1.40 -17.88 3.71
CA HIS A 278 -1.55 -16.43 3.74
C HIS A 278 -1.95 -15.96 5.13
N GLN A 279 -1.15 -15.07 5.74
CA GLN A 279 -1.36 -14.36 7.00
C GLN A 279 -1.54 -15.23 8.26
N LEU A 280 -2.11 -16.40 8.17
CA LEU A 280 -2.38 -17.33 9.30
C LEU A 280 -1.77 -18.68 9.02
N ASP A 281 -1.34 -19.34 10.09
CA ASP A 281 -1.02 -20.76 10.04
C ASP A 281 -2.25 -21.57 9.59
N ASN A 282 -2.05 -22.46 8.64
CA ASN A 282 -3.13 -23.28 8.16
C ASN A 282 -2.75 -24.77 8.10
N ARG A 283 -3.60 -25.60 7.49
CA ARG A 283 -3.35 -27.04 7.33
C ARG A 283 -2.09 -27.35 6.50
N PHE A 284 -1.59 -26.42 5.70
CA PHE A 284 -0.46 -26.63 4.80
C PHE A 284 0.86 -26.13 5.37
N GLY A 285 0.85 -25.14 6.26
CA GLY A 285 2.11 -24.63 6.81
C GLY A 285 1.96 -23.43 7.74
N GLY A 286 3.12 -22.90 8.11
CA GLY A 286 3.27 -21.72 8.94
C GLY A 286 3.34 -20.45 8.10
N ALA A 287 2.66 -19.40 8.58
CA ALA A 287 2.71 -18.04 8.02
C ALA A 287 3.83 -17.23 8.65
N ALA A 288 4.40 -16.30 7.89
CA ALA A 288 5.33 -15.31 8.42
C ALA A 288 4.65 -14.44 9.47
N LEU A 289 5.33 -14.22 10.59
CA LEU A 289 4.89 -13.27 11.60
C LEU A 289 4.82 -11.89 10.96
N HIS A 290 3.68 -11.24 11.16
CA HIS A 290 3.39 -9.93 10.61
C HIS A 290 2.71 -9.10 11.70
N ASN A 291 2.02 -8.04 11.36
CA ASN A 291 1.41 -7.10 12.30
C ASN A 291 0.46 -7.75 13.34
N ALA A 292 0.14 -6.98 14.37
CA ALA A 292 -0.64 -7.46 15.51
C ALA A 292 -2.07 -7.93 15.16
N ILE A 293 -2.65 -7.47 14.06
CA ILE A 293 -4.00 -7.90 13.64
C ILE A 293 -4.02 -9.39 13.28
N PHE A 294 -2.97 -9.89 12.61
CA PHE A 294 -2.91 -11.30 12.23
C PHE A 294 -2.51 -12.20 13.39
N GLN A 295 -1.80 -11.67 14.41
CA GLN A 295 -1.65 -12.37 15.68
C GLN A 295 -3.00 -12.52 16.39
N ALA A 296 -3.82 -11.47 16.45
CA ALA A 296 -5.18 -11.56 16.97
C ALA A 296 -6.02 -12.55 16.18
N ALA A 297 -5.94 -12.52 14.85
CA ALA A 297 -6.61 -13.48 13.98
C ALA A 297 -6.21 -14.94 14.28
N GLN A 298 -4.92 -15.22 14.37
CA GLN A 298 -4.42 -16.55 14.69
C GLN A 298 -4.82 -17.00 16.10
N PHE A 299 -4.84 -16.06 17.05
CA PHE A 299 -5.32 -16.33 18.40
C PHE A 299 -6.78 -16.78 18.42
N THR A 300 -7.62 -16.23 17.58
CA THR A 300 -9.03 -16.65 17.50
C THR A 300 -9.21 -18.10 16.99
N GLU A 301 -8.23 -18.61 16.25
CA GLU A 301 -8.26 -19.98 15.74
C GLU A 301 -7.80 -21.04 16.78
N ASN A 302 -6.90 -20.68 17.70
CA ASN A 302 -6.28 -21.65 18.60
C ASN A 302 -6.20 -21.26 20.08
N CYS A 303 -6.49 -20.00 20.43
CA CYS A 303 -6.40 -19.46 21.80
C CYS A 303 -5.01 -19.65 22.46
N HIS A 304 -3.94 -19.73 21.65
CA HIS A 304 -2.58 -19.93 22.11
C HIS A 304 -1.87 -18.60 22.41
N ILE A 305 -0.99 -18.60 23.42
CA ILE A 305 -0.09 -17.47 23.72
C ILE A 305 1.31 -18.06 23.91
N ASP A 306 2.25 -17.53 23.17
CA ASP A 306 3.66 -17.86 23.31
C ASP A 306 4.40 -16.73 24.06
N TYR A 307 5.18 -17.07 25.09
CA TYR A 307 5.93 -16.14 25.91
C TYR A 307 7.43 -16.12 25.62
N ASP A 308 7.89 -16.86 24.61
CA ASP A 308 9.32 -16.92 24.27
C ASP A 308 9.82 -15.62 23.66
N CYS A 309 9.00 -14.95 22.89
CA CYS A 309 9.26 -13.58 22.43
C CYS A 309 7.98 -12.84 22.01
N GLY A 310 8.06 -11.51 21.99
CA GLY A 310 7.00 -10.64 21.47
C GLY A 310 7.40 -10.01 20.14
N VAL A 311 6.47 -9.95 19.22
CA VAL A 311 6.65 -9.36 17.87
C VAL A 311 6.40 -7.85 17.87
N THR A 312 5.71 -7.35 18.90
CA THR A 312 5.45 -5.93 19.13
C THR A 312 6.11 -5.50 20.43
N THR A 313 5.77 -4.35 20.95
CA THR A 313 6.21 -3.86 22.29
C THR A 313 5.82 -4.79 23.45
N ASN A 314 5.02 -5.83 23.19
CA ASN A 314 4.61 -6.83 24.15
C ASN A 314 5.70 -7.90 24.32
N SER A 315 5.73 -8.55 25.50
CA SER A 315 6.65 -9.65 25.80
C SER A 315 6.12 -11.02 25.38
N PHE A 316 5.13 -11.09 24.53
CA PHE A 316 4.47 -12.33 24.07
C PHE A 316 3.96 -12.20 22.64
N THR A 317 3.71 -13.33 22.00
CA THR A 317 3.08 -13.44 20.68
C THR A 317 1.77 -14.20 20.79
N LEU A 318 0.73 -13.77 20.09
CA LEU A 318 -0.58 -14.42 20.09
C LEU A 318 -0.73 -15.34 18.90
N GLY A 319 -1.24 -16.54 19.18
CA GLY A 319 -1.70 -17.50 18.18
C GLY A 319 -0.61 -18.31 17.48
N PHE A 320 0.64 -17.85 17.50
CA PHE A 320 1.77 -18.51 16.85
C PHE A 320 2.73 -19.10 17.86
N ASP A 321 3.34 -20.24 17.52
CA ASP A 321 4.50 -20.78 18.22
C ASP A 321 5.76 -20.10 17.65
N VAL A 322 6.54 -19.45 18.51
CA VAL A 322 7.67 -18.62 18.08
C VAL A 322 8.98 -19.02 18.72
N ALA A 323 10.07 -18.71 18.05
CA ALA A 323 11.43 -18.79 18.60
C ALA A 323 12.26 -17.60 18.12
N ARG A 324 13.32 -17.26 18.88
CA ARG A 324 14.26 -16.22 18.48
C ARG A 324 15.26 -16.74 17.44
N ASP A 325 15.44 -15.98 16.38
CA ASP A 325 16.55 -16.20 15.45
C ASP A 325 17.90 -15.75 16.06
N ALA A 326 18.98 -15.93 15.33
CA ALA A 326 20.32 -15.56 15.78
C ALA A 326 20.50 -14.04 16.03
N ALA A 327 19.66 -13.19 15.44
CA ALA A 327 19.62 -11.76 15.66
C ALA A 327 18.72 -11.36 16.84
N GLY A 328 17.98 -12.31 17.41
CA GLY A 328 17.06 -12.10 18.53
C GLY A 328 15.62 -11.82 18.13
N ASN A 329 15.31 -11.79 16.83
CA ASN A 329 13.97 -11.50 16.31
C ASN A 329 13.07 -12.74 16.41
N CYS A 330 11.77 -12.53 16.65
CA CYS A 330 10.77 -13.59 16.69
C CYS A 330 10.51 -14.15 15.29
N ARG A 331 10.46 -15.48 15.19
CA ARG A 331 10.14 -16.22 13.97
C ARG A 331 9.16 -17.34 14.27
N ASN A 332 8.21 -17.56 13.36
CA ASN A 332 7.30 -18.68 13.46
C ASN A 332 8.08 -20.00 13.31
N THR A 333 7.90 -20.92 14.26
CA THR A 333 8.58 -22.21 14.25
C THR A 333 7.94 -23.24 13.32
N LYS A 334 6.71 -22.99 12.85
CA LYS A 334 5.96 -23.89 11.99
C LYS A 334 6.45 -23.79 10.53
N GLY A 335 6.84 -24.94 9.99
CA GLY A 335 7.17 -25.12 8.57
C GLY A 335 5.98 -25.71 7.80
N LEU A 336 6.24 -26.22 6.59
CA LEU A 336 5.23 -26.96 5.83
C LEU A 336 4.85 -28.26 6.56
N THR A 337 3.55 -28.49 6.69
CA THR A 337 3.02 -29.77 7.17
C THR A 337 3.25 -30.88 6.14
N ALA A 338 2.93 -32.13 6.48
CA ALA A 338 2.94 -33.21 5.51
C ALA A 338 1.99 -32.96 4.33
N GLU A 339 0.80 -32.39 4.59
CA GLU A 339 -0.14 -31.99 3.56
C GLU A 339 0.41 -30.82 2.72
N GLY A 340 1.05 -29.83 3.35
CA GLY A 340 1.69 -28.72 2.65
C GLY A 340 2.79 -29.18 1.71
N LYS A 341 3.65 -30.08 2.16
CA LYS A 341 4.68 -30.69 1.30
C LYS A 341 4.07 -31.44 0.11
N ALA A 342 3.01 -32.19 0.36
CA ALA A 342 2.30 -32.90 -0.70
C ALA A 342 1.58 -31.94 -1.68
N LEU A 343 1.00 -30.86 -1.19
CA LEU A 343 0.39 -29.81 -2.03
C LEU A 343 1.44 -29.14 -2.93
N VAL A 344 2.56 -28.69 -2.37
CA VAL A 344 3.64 -28.06 -3.15
C VAL A 344 4.18 -29.02 -4.21
N GLN A 345 4.37 -30.30 -3.88
CA GLN A 345 4.79 -31.32 -4.86
C GLN A 345 3.74 -31.50 -5.98
N ALA A 346 2.44 -31.51 -5.65
CA ALA A 346 1.35 -31.61 -6.63
C ALA A 346 1.29 -30.39 -7.54
N MET A 347 1.48 -29.19 -6.98
CA MET A 347 1.60 -27.95 -7.79
C MET A 347 2.77 -28.05 -8.77
N MET A 348 3.95 -28.44 -8.28
CA MET A 348 5.14 -28.64 -9.12
C MET A 348 4.92 -29.69 -10.23
N ALA A 349 4.21 -30.77 -9.93
CA ALA A 349 3.88 -31.79 -10.92
C ALA A 349 2.94 -31.29 -12.03
N LYS A 350 2.11 -30.29 -11.72
CA LYS A 350 1.22 -29.62 -12.69
C LYS A 350 1.90 -28.44 -13.43
N GLY A 351 3.17 -28.14 -13.15
CA GLY A 351 3.84 -26.97 -13.70
C GLY A 351 3.28 -25.63 -13.20
N MET A 352 2.59 -25.63 -12.04
CA MET A 352 2.08 -24.41 -11.40
C MET A 352 3.17 -23.64 -10.70
N LEU A 353 3.03 -22.34 -10.64
CA LEU A 353 3.91 -21.45 -9.90
C LEU A 353 3.64 -21.55 -8.40
N VAL A 354 4.70 -21.72 -7.61
CA VAL A 354 4.62 -21.74 -6.15
C VAL A 354 5.05 -20.38 -5.63
N ASP A 355 4.09 -19.64 -5.10
CA ASP A 355 4.34 -18.33 -4.52
C ASP A 355 4.70 -18.47 -3.03
N MET A 356 5.86 -17.97 -2.65
CA MET A 356 6.38 -18.03 -1.29
C MET A 356 6.06 -16.79 -0.45
N ALA A 357 5.35 -15.81 -0.99
CA ALA A 357 4.89 -14.68 -0.20
C ALA A 357 4.09 -15.18 1.01
N HIS A 358 4.21 -14.51 2.15
CA HIS A 358 3.56 -14.86 3.43
C HIS A 358 3.95 -16.20 4.09
N LEU A 359 4.77 -17.02 3.48
CA LEU A 359 5.28 -18.22 4.16
C LEU A 359 6.23 -17.83 5.31
N SER A 360 6.13 -18.51 6.45
CA SER A 360 7.16 -18.43 7.49
C SER A 360 8.55 -18.78 6.91
N GLU A 361 9.62 -18.26 7.48
CA GLU A 361 10.97 -18.61 7.03
C GLU A 361 11.19 -20.13 7.03
N LYS A 362 10.58 -20.84 7.98
CA LYS A 362 10.63 -22.30 8.05
C LYS A 362 9.88 -22.97 6.91
N SER A 363 8.69 -22.45 6.55
CA SER A 363 7.92 -22.93 5.39
C SER A 363 8.65 -22.66 4.07
N VAL A 364 9.33 -21.51 3.97
CA VAL A 364 10.19 -21.17 2.81
C VAL A 364 11.35 -22.15 2.68
N GLN A 365 12.04 -22.50 3.79
CA GLN A 365 13.12 -23.49 3.78
C GLN A 365 12.63 -24.88 3.32
N ASP A 366 11.48 -25.32 3.84
CA ASP A 366 10.87 -26.60 3.44
C ASP A 366 10.47 -26.57 1.95
N THR A 367 9.91 -25.47 1.46
CA THR A 367 9.54 -25.29 0.04
C THR A 367 10.78 -25.33 -0.86
N PHE A 368 11.86 -24.65 -0.45
CA PHE A 368 13.11 -24.68 -1.20
C PHE A 368 13.72 -26.10 -1.24
N ALA A 369 13.68 -26.86 -0.13
CA ALA A 369 14.15 -28.23 -0.12
C ALA A 369 13.38 -29.12 -1.13
N LEU A 370 12.07 -28.95 -1.25
CA LEU A 370 11.26 -29.64 -2.26
C LEU A 370 11.63 -29.20 -3.70
N ALA A 371 11.83 -27.90 -3.91
CA ALA A 371 12.25 -27.38 -5.20
C ALA A 371 13.63 -27.89 -5.62
N GLN A 372 14.58 -27.94 -4.68
CA GLN A 372 15.90 -28.50 -4.88
C GLN A 372 15.85 -29.98 -5.27
N ALA A 373 15.04 -30.77 -4.55
CA ALA A 373 14.82 -32.18 -4.84
C ALA A 373 14.15 -32.40 -6.21
N ASN A 374 13.37 -31.42 -6.69
CA ASN A 374 12.75 -31.40 -8.01
C ASN A 374 13.60 -30.60 -9.05
N THR A 375 14.89 -30.82 -9.04
CA THR A 375 15.86 -30.22 -9.99
C THR A 375 15.76 -28.69 -10.00
N TYR A 376 15.75 -28.07 -8.83
CA TYR A 376 15.63 -26.62 -8.65
C TYR A 376 14.41 -26.04 -9.38
N TYR A 377 13.22 -26.58 -9.03
CA TYR A 377 11.95 -26.05 -9.50
C TYR A 377 11.83 -24.56 -9.20
N PRO A 378 11.43 -23.70 -10.19
CA PRO A 378 11.39 -22.26 -9.97
C PRO A 378 10.38 -21.88 -8.89
N LEU A 379 10.84 -21.06 -7.95
CA LEU A 379 10.04 -20.47 -6.87
C LEU A 379 9.98 -18.96 -7.09
N TYR A 380 8.92 -18.32 -6.64
CA TYR A 380 8.87 -16.86 -6.70
C TYR A 380 8.20 -16.28 -5.46
N ILE A 381 8.36 -14.99 -5.28
CA ILE A 381 7.64 -14.16 -4.31
C ILE A 381 6.89 -13.12 -5.12
N SER A 382 5.56 -13.14 -5.08
CA SER A 382 4.73 -12.24 -5.89
C SER A 382 4.83 -10.79 -5.44
N HIS A 383 5.00 -10.55 -4.13
CA HIS A 383 5.17 -9.23 -3.54
C HIS A 383 5.99 -9.29 -2.24
N GLY A 384 6.88 -8.33 -2.03
CA GLY A 384 7.69 -8.30 -0.82
C GLY A 384 8.66 -7.14 -0.76
N HIS A 385 9.36 -7.06 0.37
CA HIS A 385 10.45 -6.12 0.63
C HIS A 385 11.75 -6.89 0.89
N PHE A 386 12.88 -6.34 0.50
CA PHE A 386 14.18 -6.86 0.88
C PHE A 386 14.55 -6.39 2.29
N ARG A 387 14.69 -7.31 3.23
CA ARG A 387 14.89 -7.03 4.67
C ARG A 387 16.03 -6.05 4.94
N GLU A 388 17.17 -6.27 4.31
CA GLU A 388 18.39 -5.52 4.59
C GLU A 388 18.28 -4.03 4.29
N VAL A 389 17.44 -3.64 3.32
CA VAL A 389 17.30 -2.25 2.89
C VAL A 389 16.09 -1.53 3.53
N MET A 390 15.24 -2.25 4.25
CA MET A 390 14.09 -1.64 4.91
C MET A 390 14.49 -0.85 6.16
N ASN A 391 13.60 0.05 6.59
CA ASN A 391 13.71 0.71 7.88
C ASN A 391 13.69 -0.32 9.03
N PRO A 392 14.15 0.02 10.25
CA PRO A 392 14.25 -0.94 11.34
C PRO A 392 12.93 -1.62 11.71
N ASP A 393 11.81 -0.88 11.67
CA ASP A 393 10.50 -1.41 12.08
C ASP A 393 10.03 -2.55 11.17
N LEU A 394 10.33 -2.46 9.87
CA LEU A 394 10.03 -3.49 8.89
C LEU A 394 11.14 -4.54 8.77
N ALA A 395 12.40 -4.19 9.02
CA ALA A 395 13.52 -5.12 8.88
C ALA A 395 13.40 -6.30 9.84
N ASP A 396 12.76 -6.12 11.00
CA ASP A 396 12.57 -7.18 12.01
C ASP A 396 11.35 -8.07 11.71
N ASP A 397 10.46 -7.65 10.81
CA ASP A 397 9.28 -8.39 10.41
C ASP A 397 9.67 -9.65 9.61
N GLU A 398 9.13 -10.82 9.99
CA GLU A 398 9.42 -12.09 9.31
C GLU A 398 8.94 -12.07 7.85
N LYS A 399 7.91 -11.29 7.54
CA LYS A 399 7.39 -11.13 6.17
C LYS A 399 8.40 -10.50 5.21
N THR A 400 9.37 -9.74 5.70
CA THR A 400 10.43 -9.18 4.85
C THR A 400 11.40 -10.29 4.40
N THR A 401 11.84 -10.20 3.16
CA THR A 401 12.63 -11.24 2.50
C THR A 401 14.13 -11.02 2.72
N PRO A 402 14.82 -11.87 3.50
CA PRO A 402 16.26 -11.75 3.68
C PRO A 402 17.04 -12.26 2.46
N ALA A 403 18.27 -11.83 2.31
CA ALA A 403 19.18 -12.26 1.25
C ALA A 403 19.33 -13.79 1.16
N THR A 404 19.18 -14.51 2.27
CA THR A 404 19.18 -15.99 2.31
C THR A 404 18.02 -16.58 1.50
N VAL A 405 16.83 -16.00 1.58
CA VAL A 405 15.67 -16.41 0.79
C VAL A 405 15.82 -16.00 -0.67
N VAL A 406 16.37 -14.80 -0.92
CA VAL A 406 16.70 -14.39 -2.30
C VAL A 406 17.69 -15.34 -2.95
N ARG A 407 18.64 -15.91 -2.19
CA ARG A 407 19.52 -16.97 -2.67
C ARG A 407 18.74 -18.18 -3.20
N TYR A 408 17.67 -18.59 -2.53
CA TYR A 408 16.80 -19.69 -2.98
C TYR A 408 16.10 -19.35 -4.31
N LEU A 409 15.59 -18.12 -4.46
CA LEU A 409 15.03 -17.66 -5.73
C LEU A 409 16.04 -17.76 -6.87
N ARG A 410 17.24 -17.25 -6.67
CA ARG A 410 18.29 -17.30 -7.69
C ARG A 410 18.72 -18.71 -8.04
N GLN A 411 18.86 -19.60 -7.05
CA GLN A 411 19.23 -20.99 -7.28
C GLN A 411 18.14 -21.77 -8.02
N THR A 412 16.90 -21.40 -7.89
CA THR A 412 15.77 -22.02 -8.60
C THR A 412 15.45 -21.35 -9.93
N GLY A 413 16.10 -20.23 -10.27
CA GLY A 413 15.77 -19.42 -11.44
C GLY A 413 14.42 -18.73 -11.31
N GLY A 414 14.10 -18.34 -10.09
CA GLY A 414 12.87 -17.65 -9.71
C GLY A 414 12.94 -16.14 -9.84
N MET A 415 11.91 -15.45 -9.33
CA MET A 415 11.68 -14.04 -9.50
C MET A 415 11.10 -13.40 -8.22
N PHE A 416 11.27 -12.08 -8.07
CA PHE A 416 10.78 -11.31 -6.93
C PHE A 416 9.88 -10.17 -7.41
N GLY A 417 8.65 -10.10 -6.88
CA GLY A 417 7.74 -8.96 -7.00
C GLY A 417 8.09 -7.90 -5.96
N LEU A 418 8.62 -6.77 -6.42
CA LEU A 418 8.98 -5.67 -5.55
C LEU A 418 7.72 -4.86 -5.20
N ARG A 419 7.44 -4.69 -3.91
CA ARG A 419 6.35 -3.84 -3.44
C ARG A 419 6.59 -2.39 -3.80
N THR A 420 5.51 -1.71 -4.17
CA THR A 420 5.49 -0.30 -4.52
C THR A 420 4.90 0.56 -3.40
N ALA A 421 4.94 0.07 -2.17
CA ALA A 421 4.41 0.75 -1.00
C ALA A 421 5.23 1.99 -0.62
N HIS A 422 4.67 2.83 0.26
CA HIS A 422 5.27 4.07 0.74
C HIS A 422 6.33 3.87 1.82
N ASP A 423 6.76 2.64 2.05
CA ASP A 423 7.70 2.30 3.12
C ASP A 423 9.06 2.98 2.93
N GLU A 424 9.61 3.44 4.03
CA GLU A 424 10.92 4.07 4.06
C GLU A 424 12.04 3.03 3.98
N THR A 425 13.10 3.37 3.28
CA THR A 425 14.26 2.49 3.08
C THR A 425 15.52 3.11 3.65
N ARG A 426 16.48 2.26 4.00
CA ARG A 426 17.87 2.66 4.21
C ARG A 426 18.48 3.08 2.87
N THR A 427 19.49 3.92 2.92
CA THR A 427 20.21 4.32 1.72
C THR A 427 21.11 3.17 1.25
N TYR A 428 20.89 2.70 0.03
CA TYR A 428 21.81 1.81 -0.65
C TYR A 428 22.83 2.66 -1.42
N THR A 429 24.04 2.80 -0.87
CA THR A 429 25.06 3.73 -1.36
C THR A 429 25.54 3.44 -2.79
N LYS A 430 25.29 2.22 -3.29
CA LYS A 430 25.63 1.80 -4.66
C LYS A 430 24.49 2.07 -5.66
N SER A 431 23.33 2.54 -5.20
CA SER A 431 22.16 2.78 -6.06
C SER A 431 22.39 3.88 -7.11
N GLY A 432 23.23 4.85 -6.79
CA GLY A 432 23.35 6.09 -7.57
C GLY A 432 22.16 7.04 -7.42
N VAL A 433 21.16 6.70 -6.61
CA VAL A 433 19.93 7.46 -6.39
C VAL A 433 19.96 8.07 -5.00
N ALA A 434 19.61 9.35 -4.88
CA ALA A 434 19.45 10.00 -3.59
C ALA A 434 18.24 9.39 -2.82
N ASN A 435 18.35 9.27 -1.49
CA ASN A 435 17.29 8.74 -0.62
C ASN A 435 16.82 9.80 0.38
N ASP A 436 16.34 10.91 -0.10
CA ASP A 436 15.95 12.08 0.69
C ASP A 436 14.44 12.35 0.70
N CYS A 437 13.69 11.71 -0.20
CA CYS A 437 12.23 11.80 -0.29
C CYS A 437 11.61 10.45 0.09
N HIS A 438 11.51 10.20 1.40
CA HIS A 438 11.13 8.89 1.92
C HIS A 438 9.66 8.53 1.62
N GLY A 439 9.47 7.24 1.28
CA GLY A 439 8.18 6.71 0.86
C GLY A 439 7.80 7.04 -0.59
N SER A 440 8.65 7.75 -1.33
CA SER A 440 8.44 8.07 -2.75
C SER A 440 9.18 7.07 -3.67
N THR A 441 9.16 7.35 -4.96
CA THR A 441 9.95 6.63 -5.98
C THR A 441 11.42 6.48 -5.59
N ARG A 442 12.00 7.41 -4.80
CA ARG A 442 13.39 7.31 -4.34
C ARG A 442 13.59 6.17 -3.34
N SER A 443 12.65 5.91 -2.45
CA SER A 443 12.69 4.72 -1.58
C SER A 443 12.52 3.43 -2.38
N VAL A 444 11.59 3.40 -3.32
CA VAL A 444 11.42 2.25 -4.22
C VAL A 444 12.70 1.99 -5.02
N ALA A 445 13.36 3.06 -5.49
CA ALA A 445 14.63 2.95 -6.23
C ALA A 445 15.77 2.37 -5.37
N GLN A 446 15.85 2.68 -4.06
CA GLN A 446 16.83 2.05 -3.17
C GLN A 446 16.64 0.53 -3.13
N ALA A 447 15.40 0.10 -2.88
CA ALA A 447 15.05 -1.32 -2.81
C ALA A 447 15.26 -2.02 -4.17
N TYR A 448 14.86 -1.39 -5.27
CA TYR A 448 15.07 -1.91 -6.62
C TYR A 448 16.55 -2.08 -6.96
N GLU A 449 17.36 -1.05 -6.77
CA GLU A 449 18.80 -1.12 -7.08
C GLU A 449 19.54 -2.09 -6.15
N PHE A 450 19.12 -2.22 -4.90
CA PHE A 450 19.65 -3.24 -3.99
C PHE A 450 19.33 -4.65 -4.51
N GLY A 451 18.09 -4.91 -4.91
CA GLY A 451 17.67 -6.17 -5.52
C GLY A 451 18.46 -6.48 -6.81
N ARG A 452 18.61 -5.47 -7.68
CA ARG A 452 19.29 -5.59 -8.98
C ARG A 452 20.80 -5.77 -8.86
N GLN A 453 21.49 -4.91 -8.11
CA GLN A 453 22.96 -4.88 -8.04
C GLN A 453 23.50 -5.79 -6.94
N GLY A 454 22.90 -5.72 -5.75
CA GLY A 454 23.38 -6.45 -4.58
C GLY A 454 22.93 -7.89 -4.58
N LEU A 455 21.63 -8.10 -4.67
CA LEU A 455 21.04 -9.45 -4.63
C LEU A 455 21.02 -10.11 -6.01
N LYS A 456 21.08 -9.34 -7.09
CA LYS A 456 21.07 -9.78 -8.49
C LYS A 456 19.90 -10.72 -8.80
N VAL A 457 18.73 -10.43 -8.26
CA VAL A 457 17.50 -11.21 -8.45
C VAL A 457 16.66 -10.58 -9.54
N PRO A 458 16.10 -11.37 -10.46
CA PRO A 458 15.13 -10.87 -11.42
C PRO A 458 13.89 -10.32 -10.69
N MET A 459 13.42 -9.14 -11.10
CA MET A 459 12.31 -8.45 -10.45
C MET A 459 11.23 -8.03 -11.44
N ALA A 460 10.01 -7.91 -10.91
CA ALA A 460 8.89 -7.19 -11.50
C ALA A 460 8.21 -6.36 -10.41
N PHE A 461 7.18 -5.60 -10.74
CA PHE A 461 6.30 -5.02 -9.73
C PHE A 461 5.50 -6.10 -9.00
N GLY A 462 5.23 -5.89 -7.73
CA GLY A 462 4.33 -6.66 -6.89
C GLY A 462 3.57 -5.67 -6.02
N ALA A 463 2.69 -4.89 -6.64
CA ALA A 463 2.14 -3.66 -6.07
C ALA A 463 1.15 -3.91 -4.93
N ASP A 464 0.47 -5.04 -4.92
CA ASP A 464 -0.58 -5.36 -3.93
C ASP A 464 -1.73 -4.32 -3.97
N LEU A 465 -2.05 -3.83 -5.18
CA LEU A 465 -3.12 -2.87 -5.42
C LEU A 465 -4.49 -3.50 -5.15
N ASN A 466 -5.42 -2.70 -4.65
CA ASN A 466 -6.71 -3.08 -4.05
C ASN A 466 -6.61 -3.88 -2.74
N GLY A 467 -5.42 -3.92 -2.12
CA GLY A 467 -5.26 -4.40 -0.75
C GLY A 467 -5.45 -3.29 0.29
N PHE A 468 -4.95 -3.53 1.50
CA PHE A 468 -4.90 -2.52 2.57
C PHE A 468 -3.58 -1.75 2.56
N ILE A 469 -2.87 -1.73 1.42
CA ILE A 469 -1.53 -1.18 1.31
C ILE A 469 -1.58 0.19 0.66
N GLN A 470 -1.06 1.18 1.38
CA GLN A 470 -0.75 2.49 0.82
C GLN A 470 0.44 2.37 -0.13
N GLN A 471 0.38 3.11 -1.23
CA GLN A 471 1.30 2.97 -2.36
C GLN A 471 2.41 4.05 -2.35
N THR A 472 3.25 4.08 -3.36
CA THR A 472 4.34 5.08 -3.51
C THR A 472 3.79 6.49 -3.46
N ARG A 473 4.34 7.32 -2.56
CA ARG A 473 3.99 8.75 -2.41
C ARG A 473 4.47 9.55 -3.62
N PRO A 474 3.77 10.64 -3.98
CA PRO A 474 4.30 11.60 -4.92
C PRO A 474 5.58 12.24 -4.37
N ARG A 475 6.50 12.63 -5.23
CA ARG A 475 7.70 13.35 -4.79
C ARG A 475 7.40 14.80 -4.45
N PHE A 476 6.52 15.43 -5.19
CA PHE A 476 6.21 16.86 -5.11
C PHE A 476 4.72 17.13 -4.87
N GLY A 477 4.35 18.38 -4.79
CA GLY A 477 2.99 18.81 -4.54
C GLY A 477 2.61 18.85 -3.05
N PRO A 478 1.33 19.09 -2.72
CA PRO A 478 0.86 19.27 -1.33
C PRO A 478 1.09 18.04 -0.45
N HIS A 479 1.08 16.85 -1.06
CA HIS A 479 1.27 15.55 -0.38
C HIS A 479 2.65 14.95 -0.66
N GLY A 480 3.57 15.73 -1.23
CA GLY A 480 4.88 15.29 -1.67
C GLY A 480 5.79 14.85 -0.53
N ALA A 481 6.59 13.82 -0.80
CA ALA A 481 7.58 13.30 0.13
C ALA A 481 8.87 14.15 0.18
N CYS A 482 9.15 14.92 -0.87
CA CYS A 482 10.30 15.82 -0.94
C CYS A 482 9.99 17.14 -0.23
N SER A 483 10.99 17.68 0.49
CA SER A 483 10.86 19.01 1.05
C SER A 483 10.96 20.08 -0.04
N ALA A 484 10.43 21.29 0.22
CA ALA A 484 10.45 22.40 -0.72
C ALA A 484 11.86 22.96 -1.07
N THR A 485 12.93 22.43 -0.46
CA THR A 485 14.31 22.74 -0.84
C THR A 485 14.67 22.23 -2.25
N PHE A 486 13.81 21.42 -2.86
CA PHE A 486 13.96 20.94 -4.24
C PHE A 486 13.12 21.74 -5.24
N GLU A 487 12.96 23.05 -5.04
CA GLU A 487 12.19 23.91 -5.95
C GLU A 487 12.64 23.78 -7.42
N ALA A 488 13.94 23.72 -7.66
CA ALA A 488 14.45 23.54 -9.02
C ALA A 488 14.10 22.17 -9.64
N GLU A 489 14.03 21.14 -8.82
CA GLU A 489 13.60 19.81 -9.24
C GLU A 489 12.08 19.77 -9.44
N ALA A 490 11.33 20.47 -8.59
CA ALA A 490 9.88 20.65 -8.73
C ALA A 490 9.51 21.44 -9.99
N GLU A 491 10.26 22.49 -10.34
CA GLU A 491 10.09 23.23 -11.59
C GLU A 491 10.40 22.38 -12.82
N ALA A 492 11.48 21.59 -12.78
CA ALA A 492 11.82 20.66 -13.84
C ALA A 492 10.76 19.56 -13.97
N GLN A 493 10.20 19.11 -12.86
CA GLN A 493 9.13 18.13 -12.81
C GLN A 493 7.83 18.72 -13.36
N ALA A 494 7.45 19.93 -12.96
CA ALA A 494 6.29 20.64 -13.50
C ALA A 494 6.38 20.84 -15.02
N ALA A 495 7.58 21.11 -15.53
CA ALA A 495 7.81 21.21 -16.98
C ALA A 495 7.64 19.87 -17.70
N LEU A 496 7.98 18.74 -17.03
CA LEU A 496 7.75 17.39 -17.55
C LEU A 496 6.27 16.98 -17.47
N GLN A 497 5.56 17.40 -16.41
CA GLN A 497 4.11 17.21 -16.26
C GLN A 497 3.33 17.92 -17.39
N ALA A 498 3.72 19.13 -17.74
CA ALA A 498 3.12 19.85 -18.86
C ALA A 498 3.31 19.14 -20.21
N GLN A 499 4.27 18.22 -20.31
CA GLN A 499 4.52 17.37 -21.48
C GLN A 499 3.80 16.01 -21.40
N SER A 500 3.48 15.52 -20.21
CA SER A 500 2.61 14.34 -20.04
C SER A 500 1.18 14.77 -20.37
N ALA A 501 0.56 14.10 -21.33
CA ALA A 501 -0.77 14.48 -21.83
C ALA A 501 -1.74 14.62 -20.64
N PRO A 502 -2.33 15.82 -20.44
CA PRO A 502 -3.23 16.05 -19.33
C PRO A 502 -4.43 15.10 -19.42
N GLY A 503 -4.80 14.48 -18.32
CA GLY A 503 -6.11 13.87 -18.17
C GLY A 503 -6.28 12.46 -18.72
N ARG A 504 -5.28 11.61 -18.67
CA ARG A 504 -5.54 10.17 -18.77
C ARG A 504 -6.35 9.72 -17.57
N LEU A 505 -7.67 9.82 -17.69
CA LEU A 505 -8.66 9.50 -16.66
C LEU A 505 -8.50 10.28 -15.34
N GLY A 506 -7.94 11.51 -15.43
CA GLY A 506 -8.02 12.51 -14.37
C GLY A 506 -7.09 12.33 -13.19
N THR A 507 -6.04 11.54 -13.31
CA THR A 507 -5.08 11.33 -12.21
C THR A 507 -3.65 11.54 -12.68
N ASP A 508 -2.85 12.25 -11.89
CA ASP A 508 -1.45 12.56 -12.14
C ASP A 508 -0.57 11.88 -11.08
N PHE A 509 0.39 11.08 -11.53
CA PHE A 509 1.33 10.39 -10.64
C PHE A 509 2.16 11.38 -9.80
N ASP A 510 2.56 12.48 -10.39
CA ASP A 510 3.43 13.46 -9.75
C ASP A 510 2.74 14.21 -8.61
N GLU A 511 1.40 14.30 -8.64
CA GLU A 511 0.59 14.95 -7.62
C GLU A 511 -0.04 13.97 -6.62
N TYR A 512 -0.52 12.81 -7.12
CA TYR A 512 -1.29 11.85 -6.32
C TYR A 512 -0.54 10.56 -6.02
N GLY A 513 0.70 10.40 -6.51
CA GLY A 513 1.50 9.19 -6.34
C GLY A 513 0.92 8.00 -7.11
N LEU A 514 1.24 6.79 -6.67
CA LEU A 514 0.71 5.58 -7.29
C LEU A 514 -0.72 5.32 -6.80
N ALA A 515 -1.66 6.09 -7.33
CA ALA A 515 -3.06 6.05 -6.89
C ALA A 515 -3.85 4.85 -7.42
N HIS A 516 -3.45 4.26 -8.55
CA HIS A 516 -4.12 3.12 -9.18
C HIS A 516 -3.22 2.41 -10.19
N VAL A 517 -3.63 1.23 -10.65
CA VAL A 517 -2.86 0.36 -11.56
C VAL A 517 -2.43 1.05 -12.86
N GLY A 518 -3.23 1.98 -13.37
CA GLY A 518 -2.94 2.74 -14.60
C GLY A 518 -1.70 3.62 -14.52
N LEU A 519 -1.17 3.87 -13.31
CA LEU A 519 0.01 4.69 -13.05
C LEU A 519 1.31 3.88 -12.83
N LEU A 520 1.27 2.55 -12.92
CA LEU A 520 2.50 1.72 -12.87
C LEU A 520 3.51 2.11 -13.97
N PRO A 521 3.09 2.42 -15.22
CA PRO A 521 4.02 2.96 -16.22
C PRO A 521 4.66 4.29 -15.82
N ASP A 522 3.94 5.14 -15.07
CA ASP A 522 4.47 6.41 -14.58
C ASP A 522 5.50 6.19 -13.48
N LEU A 523 5.26 5.26 -12.56
CA LEU A 523 6.25 4.83 -11.57
C LEU A 523 7.53 4.28 -12.24
N LEU A 524 7.37 3.43 -13.28
CA LEU A 524 8.50 2.90 -14.03
C LEU A 524 9.33 4.03 -14.68
N ASN A 525 8.66 5.00 -15.27
CA ASN A 525 9.31 6.18 -15.86
C ASN A 525 9.99 7.05 -14.78
N ASP A 526 9.35 7.25 -13.64
CA ASP A 526 9.88 8.07 -12.56
C ASP A 526 11.09 7.40 -11.87
N LEU A 527 11.12 6.07 -11.76
CA LEU A 527 12.31 5.33 -11.38
C LEU A 527 13.50 5.66 -12.29
N GLY A 528 13.29 5.70 -13.60
CA GLY A 528 14.31 6.14 -14.56
C GLY A 528 14.72 7.60 -14.37
N ARG A 529 13.78 8.50 -14.09
CA ARG A 529 14.04 9.93 -13.84
C ARG A 529 14.90 10.17 -12.59
N VAL A 530 14.72 9.37 -11.54
CA VAL A 530 15.56 9.46 -10.34
C VAL A 530 16.91 8.76 -10.50
N GLY A 531 17.19 8.12 -11.63
CA GLY A 531 18.47 7.52 -11.98
C GLY A 531 18.57 6.01 -11.80
N ALA A 532 17.46 5.31 -11.54
CA ALA A 532 17.45 3.85 -11.47
C ALA A 532 17.56 3.20 -12.87
N HIS A 533 18.16 2.02 -12.94
CA HIS A 533 18.37 1.26 -14.19
C HIS A 533 17.17 0.37 -14.50
N THR A 534 16.13 0.92 -15.10
CA THR A 534 14.81 0.30 -15.24
C THR A 534 14.66 -0.72 -16.36
N GLN A 535 15.66 -0.94 -17.20
CA GLN A 535 15.56 -1.79 -18.39
C GLN A 535 15.12 -3.23 -18.09
N GLU A 536 15.63 -3.83 -17.01
CA GLU A 536 15.29 -5.19 -16.61
C GLU A 536 13.82 -5.25 -16.13
N LEU A 537 13.39 -4.26 -15.36
CA LEU A 537 12.02 -4.12 -14.88
C LEU A 537 11.04 -3.92 -16.06
N ALA A 538 11.40 -3.08 -17.02
CA ALA A 538 10.62 -2.82 -18.22
C ALA A 538 10.43 -4.06 -19.12
N ASN A 539 11.29 -5.08 -18.99
CA ASN A 539 11.21 -6.35 -19.71
C ASN A 539 10.84 -7.53 -18.80
N SER A 540 10.26 -7.27 -17.65
CA SER A 540 10.01 -8.29 -16.63
C SER A 540 8.96 -9.33 -17.04
N ALA A 541 8.08 -9.05 -18.01
CA ALA A 541 7.14 -10.02 -18.57
C ALA A 541 7.87 -11.21 -19.22
N GLU A 542 8.91 -10.94 -20.01
CA GLU A 542 9.74 -12.01 -20.60
C GLU A 542 10.41 -12.84 -19.51
N THR A 543 10.92 -12.20 -18.47
CA THR A 543 11.59 -12.86 -17.35
C THR A 543 10.63 -13.79 -16.61
N PHE A 544 9.38 -13.33 -16.35
CA PHE A 544 8.34 -14.14 -15.73
C PHE A 544 7.96 -15.36 -16.59
N ILE A 545 7.78 -15.18 -17.90
CA ILE A 545 7.45 -16.29 -18.78
C ILE A 545 8.59 -17.32 -18.82
N ARG A 546 9.84 -16.89 -18.87
CA ARG A 546 11.00 -17.82 -18.80
C ARG A 546 11.07 -18.59 -17.48
N MET A 547 10.77 -17.94 -16.35
CA MET A 547 10.62 -18.63 -15.07
C MET A 547 9.51 -19.69 -15.15
N TRP A 548 8.37 -19.35 -15.73
CA TRP A 548 7.26 -20.28 -15.88
C TRP A 548 7.54 -21.41 -16.89
N GLU A 549 8.29 -21.13 -17.97
CA GLU A 549 8.80 -22.15 -18.88
C GLU A 549 9.71 -23.17 -18.17
N ARG A 550 10.54 -22.70 -17.20
CA ARG A 550 11.32 -23.62 -16.36
C ARG A 550 10.44 -24.52 -15.50
N ALA A 551 9.29 -24.04 -15.01
CA ALA A 551 8.33 -24.87 -14.28
C ALA A 551 7.78 -26.00 -15.12
N ASN A 552 7.62 -25.78 -16.43
CA ASN A 552 6.97 -26.69 -17.38
C ASN A 552 7.94 -27.46 -18.30
N GLY A 553 9.25 -27.23 -18.19
CA GLY A 553 10.24 -27.80 -19.09
C GLY A 553 11.41 -28.52 -18.39
N PRO A 554 12.40 -28.96 -19.17
CA PRO A 554 13.62 -29.51 -18.63
C PRO A 554 14.37 -28.49 -17.79
N ARG A 555 14.87 -28.90 -16.63
CA ARG A 555 15.61 -28.04 -15.70
C ARG A 555 17.03 -28.57 -15.48
N THR A 556 17.97 -27.65 -15.28
CA THR A 556 19.32 -27.95 -14.80
C THR A 556 19.47 -27.33 -13.41
N GLY A 557 20.30 -27.95 -12.57
CA GLY A 557 20.62 -27.40 -11.25
C GLY A 557 21.29 -26.03 -11.35
N MET A 558 20.93 -25.10 -10.48
CA MET A 558 21.46 -23.74 -10.42
C MET A 558 22.10 -23.44 -9.06
N ALA A 559 22.67 -24.45 -8.38
CA ALA A 559 23.20 -24.35 -7.03
C ALA A 559 24.17 -23.17 -6.84
N ASP A 560 25.00 -22.89 -7.85
CA ASP A 560 26.01 -21.82 -7.79
C ASP A 560 25.49 -20.45 -8.26
N ALA A 561 24.24 -20.36 -8.71
CA ALA A 561 23.69 -19.14 -9.31
C ALA A 561 23.63 -17.94 -8.35
N ALA A 562 23.82 -18.13 -7.04
CA ALA A 562 23.73 -17.10 -6.02
C ALA A 562 25.03 -16.87 -5.24
N ASN A 563 26.17 -17.32 -5.75
CA ASN A 563 27.46 -17.16 -5.06
C ASN A 563 27.99 -15.71 -5.09
N ASP A 564 27.41 -14.86 -5.91
CA ASP A 564 27.81 -13.47 -6.14
C ASP A 564 26.84 -12.43 -5.49
N ILE A 565 26.01 -12.84 -4.52
CA ILE A 565 25.19 -11.92 -3.74
C ILE A 565 26.08 -11.05 -2.85
N ASP A 566 25.85 -9.74 -2.91
CA ASP A 566 26.55 -8.73 -2.13
C ASP A 566 25.55 -7.81 -1.42
N THR A 567 25.43 -7.95 -0.11
CA THR A 567 24.56 -7.13 0.74
C THR A 567 25.27 -5.89 1.31
N SER A 568 26.53 -5.64 0.95
CA SER A 568 27.26 -4.46 1.40
C SER A 568 26.76 -3.18 0.74
N GLY A 569 27.00 -2.05 1.40
CA GLY A 569 26.61 -0.74 0.87
C GLY A 569 25.23 -0.25 1.32
N VAL A 570 24.54 -0.98 2.18
CA VAL A 570 23.36 -0.46 2.88
C VAL A 570 23.84 0.34 4.09
N ALA A 571 23.56 1.64 4.09
CA ALA A 571 23.91 2.53 5.19
C ALA A 571 23.02 2.26 6.42
N PRO A 572 23.47 2.63 7.63
CA PRO A 572 22.58 2.67 8.81
C PRO A 572 21.34 3.50 8.50
N TYR A 573 20.21 3.11 9.12
CA TYR A 573 18.98 3.89 9.01
C TYR A 573 19.19 5.26 9.65
N GLU A 574 18.79 6.28 8.95
CA GLU A 574 18.80 7.63 9.48
C GLU A 574 17.40 7.99 9.96
N ASP A 575 17.26 8.29 11.24
CA ASP A 575 16.00 8.65 11.87
C ASP A 575 15.32 9.81 11.13
N ARG A 576 14.00 9.69 10.95
CA ARG A 576 13.18 10.70 10.27
C ARG A 576 13.36 12.10 10.87
N ALA A 577 13.38 12.21 12.20
CA ALA A 577 13.56 13.49 12.88
C ALA A 577 14.91 14.15 12.56
N VAL A 578 16.00 13.36 12.49
CA VAL A 578 17.33 13.86 12.11
C VAL A 578 17.37 14.32 10.67
N ARG A 579 16.66 13.60 9.79
CA ARG A 579 16.57 13.95 8.36
C ARG A 579 15.72 15.20 8.15
N GLU A 580 14.54 15.27 8.78
CA GLU A 580 13.63 16.42 8.70
C GLU A 580 14.29 17.69 9.22
N GLU A 581 15.11 17.60 10.29
CA GLU A 581 15.88 18.72 10.80
C GLU A 581 16.84 19.31 9.75
N ARG A 582 17.46 18.43 8.94
CA ARG A 582 18.39 18.83 7.88
C ARG A 582 17.71 19.58 6.73
N TYR A 583 16.43 19.34 6.50
CA TYR A 583 15.63 19.92 5.40
C TYR A 583 14.67 21.00 5.85
N LYS A 584 14.64 21.33 7.16
CA LYS A 584 13.86 22.46 7.64
C LYS A 584 14.31 23.76 6.99
N LYS A 585 13.35 24.53 6.61
CA LYS A 585 13.54 25.80 5.92
C LYS A 585 14.05 26.87 6.88
N ALA A 586 14.99 27.68 6.40
CA ALA A 586 15.46 28.85 7.14
C ALA A 586 14.36 29.93 7.22
N ASP A 587 14.51 30.83 8.20
CA ASP A 587 13.62 31.97 8.32
C ASP A 587 13.59 32.80 7.02
N GLY A 588 12.39 33.18 6.63
CA GLY A 588 12.13 33.90 5.37
C GLY A 588 11.77 32.99 4.19
N ALA A 589 11.96 31.68 4.28
CA ALA A 589 11.52 30.75 3.25
C ALA A 589 10.01 30.46 3.33
N SER A 590 9.33 30.27 2.19
CA SER A 590 7.90 29.95 2.16
C SER A 590 7.62 28.59 2.82
N CYS A 591 6.53 28.49 3.56
CA CYS A 591 6.12 27.29 4.27
C CYS A 591 4.61 27.11 4.26
N SER A 592 4.16 25.87 4.42
CA SER A 592 2.75 25.52 4.59
C SER A 592 2.43 24.97 5.99
N GLY A 593 3.43 24.84 6.86
CA GLY A 593 3.25 24.40 8.25
C GLY A 593 4.51 24.57 9.11
N ASP A 594 4.31 24.60 10.41
CA ASP A 594 5.35 24.85 11.42
C ASP A 594 6.50 23.83 11.35
N SER A 595 6.21 22.56 11.04
CA SER A 595 7.20 21.48 10.92
C SER A 595 8.23 21.68 9.82
N GLN A 596 7.94 22.50 8.82
CA GLN A 596 8.83 22.79 7.69
C GLN A 596 9.93 23.81 8.05
N CYS A 597 9.87 24.45 9.19
CA CYS A 597 10.75 25.55 9.57
C CYS A 597 11.80 25.13 10.61
N GLN A 598 13.04 25.59 10.45
CA GLN A 598 14.11 25.41 11.47
C GLN A 598 13.71 26.02 12.81
N SER A 599 13.00 27.14 12.78
CA SER A 599 12.45 27.80 13.96
C SER A 599 11.24 27.10 14.57
N GLY A 600 10.68 26.06 13.90
CA GLY A 600 9.43 25.40 14.29
C GLY A 600 8.21 26.32 14.18
N SER A 601 8.27 27.37 13.37
CA SER A 601 7.18 28.33 13.23
C SER A 601 7.02 28.79 11.80
N CYS A 602 5.84 28.53 11.24
CA CYS A 602 5.36 29.00 9.96
C CYS A 602 4.17 29.92 10.18
N GLY A 603 4.14 31.04 9.55
CA GLY A 603 2.99 31.94 9.63
C GLY A 603 3.07 33.03 8.59
N GLY A 604 1.92 33.50 8.19
CA GLY A 604 1.74 34.54 7.20
C GLY A 604 0.32 35.03 7.21
N CYS A 605 0.04 35.95 6.32
CA CYS A 605 -1.30 36.46 6.16
C CYS A 605 -2.18 35.49 5.35
N ALA A 606 -3.32 35.10 5.91
CA ALA A 606 -4.42 34.39 5.25
C ALA A 606 -4.18 32.92 4.86
N ASP A 607 -3.40 32.15 5.65
CA ASP A 607 -3.27 30.67 5.58
C ASP A 607 -2.95 30.04 4.19
N LEU A 608 -2.70 30.84 3.17
CA LEU A 608 -2.45 30.35 1.82
C LEU A 608 -0.97 30.15 1.51
N VAL A 609 -0.09 31.01 2.00
CA VAL A 609 1.38 30.86 1.93
C VAL A 609 1.97 31.50 3.17
N GLY A 610 2.64 30.70 3.99
CA GLY A 610 3.38 31.18 5.17
C GLY A 610 4.87 31.38 4.87
N TRP A 611 5.58 31.96 5.83
CA TRP A 611 7.04 32.03 5.84
C TRP A 611 7.55 31.50 7.17
N CYS A 612 8.70 30.82 7.13
CA CYS A 612 9.40 30.42 8.32
C CYS A 612 9.92 31.67 9.07
N PHE A 613 9.73 31.69 10.37
CA PHE A 613 10.21 32.80 11.19
C PHE A 613 10.58 32.35 12.60
N THR A 614 11.53 33.01 13.24
CA THR A 614 11.82 32.80 14.65
C THR A 614 10.77 33.51 15.51
N PRO A 615 9.99 32.79 16.33
CA PRO A 615 9.00 33.38 17.23
C PRO A 615 9.63 34.40 18.18
N ASN A 616 8.91 35.47 18.52
CA ASN A 616 9.32 36.52 19.42
C ASN A 616 10.69 37.15 19.09
N SER A 617 11.09 37.15 17.83
CA SER A 617 12.39 37.69 17.38
C SER A 617 12.34 39.17 17.02
N LYS A 618 11.16 39.71 16.83
CA LYS A 618 10.95 41.11 16.39
C LYS A 618 10.50 41.98 17.55
N ALA A 619 11.28 43.02 17.84
CA ALA A 619 10.93 44.02 18.86
C ALA A 619 9.88 45.00 18.34
N TYR A 620 9.28 45.78 19.22
CA TYR A 620 8.37 46.85 18.85
C TYR A 620 8.97 47.74 17.75
N GLY A 621 8.14 48.01 16.72
CA GLY A 621 8.52 48.86 15.58
C GLY A 621 9.31 48.15 14.48
N GLN A 622 9.74 46.90 14.67
CA GLN A 622 10.36 46.09 13.59
C GLN A 622 9.32 45.56 12.62
N THR A 623 9.73 45.39 11.39
CA THR A 623 8.85 44.83 10.33
C THR A 623 8.50 43.38 10.64
N CYS A 624 7.23 43.03 10.54
CA CYS A 624 6.68 41.73 10.81
C CYS A 624 5.64 41.32 9.75
N GLN A 625 5.38 40.03 9.64
CA GLN A 625 4.35 39.43 8.79
C GLN A 625 3.35 38.61 9.60
N SER A 626 3.68 38.26 10.84
CA SER A 626 2.84 37.51 11.76
C SER A 626 2.94 38.05 13.19
N ASP A 627 1.85 37.95 13.93
CA ASP A 627 1.80 38.28 15.38
C ASP A 627 2.84 37.49 16.18
N LYS A 628 3.08 36.21 15.82
CA LYS A 628 4.02 35.32 16.48
C LYS A 628 5.49 35.77 16.35
N GLU A 629 5.84 36.57 15.34
CA GLU A 629 7.19 37.13 15.18
C GLU A 629 7.51 38.16 16.23
N CYS A 630 6.52 38.88 16.71
CA CYS A 630 6.70 40.02 17.59
C CYS A 630 6.83 39.59 19.05
N THR A 631 7.84 40.13 19.75
CA THR A 631 7.96 40.00 21.22
C THR A 631 6.76 40.56 21.96
N THR A 632 6.00 41.43 21.30
CA THR A 632 4.76 42.03 21.79
C THR A 632 3.53 41.21 21.50
N GLY A 633 3.64 40.12 20.71
CA GLY A 633 2.53 39.29 20.29
C GLY A 633 1.54 39.95 19.31
N ARG A 634 1.91 41.11 18.75
CA ARG A 634 1.02 41.83 17.79
C ARG A 634 1.78 42.43 16.61
N CYS A 635 1.38 42.07 15.42
CA CYS A 635 1.82 42.62 14.13
C CYS A 635 0.73 43.50 13.54
N GLY A 636 1.09 44.68 13.08
CA GLY A 636 0.16 45.58 12.38
C GLY A 636 -0.02 45.31 10.91
N ALA A 637 0.26 44.09 10.44
CA ALA A 637 0.00 43.67 9.07
C ALA A 637 -1.51 43.50 8.81
N ASP A 638 -1.95 43.92 7.63
CA ASP A 638 -3.28 43.63 7.12
C ASP A 638 -3.12 42.77 5.88
N CYS A 639 -3.57 41.53 5.98
CA CYS A 639 -3.36 40.50 4.96
C CYS A 639 -3.93 40.85 3.58
N TYR A 640 -4.92 41.74 3.50
CA TYR A 640 -5.58 42.07 2.25
C TYR A 640 -5.01 43.36 1.59
N VAL A 641 -4.47 44.26 2.41
CA VAL A 641 -4.05 45.59 1.93
C VAL A 641 -2.55 45.79 2.10
N ASN A 642 -1.98 45.28 3.21
CA ASN A 642 -0.57 45.42 3.54
C ASN A 642 -0.06 44.15 4.23
N PRO A 643 0.52 43.20 3.47
CA PRO A 643 0.96 41.91 4.02
C PRO A 643 2.16 42.03 4.96
N THR A 644 2.81 43.16 5.03
CA THR A 644 3.87 43.47 5.96
C THR A 644 3.46 44.59 6.88
N GLY A 645 3.61 44.40 8.19
CA GLY A 645 3.32 45.41 9.20
C GLY A 645 4.52 45.70 10.05
N THR A 646 4.30 46.33 11.19
CA THR A 646 5.30 46.54 12.26
C THR A 646 4.77 45.97 13.55
N CYS A 647 5.67 45.43 14.41
CA CYS A 647 5.33 44.99 15.74
C CYS A 647 4.75 46.12 16.56
N LEU A 648 3.53 45.93 17.06
CA LEU A 648 2.78 46.90 17.83
C LEU A 648 3.01 46.66 19.33
N CYS A 649 2.90 47.71 20.15
CA CYS A 649 2.88 47.52 21.60
C CYS A 649 1.53 46.98 22.08
N ASP A 650 1.53 46.19 23.16
CA ASP A 650 0.32 45.77 23.90
C ASP A 650 0.32 46.27 25.34
N SER A 651 1.48 46.68 25.82
CA SER A 651 1.67 47.24 27.18
C SER A 651 2.69 48.36 27.18
N ASP A 652 2.70 49.18 28.24
CA ASP A 652 3.64 50.30 28.40
C ASP A 652 5.10 49.83 28.51
N SER A 653 5.33 48.58 28.91
CA SER A 653 6.66 47.97 28.99
C SER A 653 7.34 47.81 27.65
N HIS A 654 6.57 47.76 26.56
CA HIS A 654 7.09 47.68 25.20
C HIS A 654 7.50 49.05 24.62
N CYS A 655 7.23 50.12 25.35
CA CYS A 655 7.55 51.49 24.94
C CYS A 655 8.76 52.02 25.71
N GLY A 656 9.44 53.00 25.11
CA GLY A 656 10.57 53.69 25.77
C GLY A 656 10.16 54.44 27.03
N SER A 657 11.17 54.82 27.85
CA SER A 657 10.93 55.63 29.03
C SER A 657 10.27 56.95 28.63
N GLY A 658 9.18 57.30 29.34
CA GLY A 658 8.40 58.50 28.98
C GLY A 658 7.34 58.27 27.89
N GLN A 659 7.12 57.02 27.48
CA GLN A 659 6.07 56.64 26.50
C GLN A 659 5.04 55.69 27.13
N TYR A 660 3.89 55.56 26.53
CA TYR A 660 2.84 54.56 26.86
C TYR A 660 2.31 53.93 25.59
N CYS A 661 1.78 52.75 25.69
CA CYS A 661 1.12 52.08 24.59
C CYS A 661 -0.27 52.68 24.36
N GLY A 662 -0.47 53.26 23.20
CA GLY A 662 -1.73 53.92 22.83
C GLY A 662 -2.90 52.97 22.65
N TRP A 663 -4.12 53.50 22.78
CA TRP A 663 -5.39 52.80 22.59
C TRP A 663 -6.37 53.58 21.68
N GLY A 664 -7.46 53.04 21.31
CA GLY A 664 -8.37 53.65 20.32
C GLY A 664 -7.68 53.83 18.98
N LEU A 665 -7.74 55.01 18.38
CA LEU A 665 -7.14 55.34 17.10
C LEU A 665 -5.60 55.20 17.05
N ASN A 666 -4.94 55.19 18.21
CA ASN A 666 -3.50 54.97 18.35
C ASN A 666 -3.15 53.61 18.94
N SER A 667 -4.06 52.66 18.92
CA SER A 667 -3.86 51.32 19.47
C SER A 667 -2.62 50.66 18.87
N GLY A 668 -1.78 50.14 19.79
CA GLY A 668 -0.56 49.44 19.38
C GLY A 668 0.63 50.32 19.02
N LYS A 669 0.55 51.64 19.15
CA LYS A 669 1.64 52.60 18.87
C LYS A 669 2.11 53.25 20.16
N CYS A 670 3.42 53.31 20.36
CA CYS A 670 3.99 54.02 21.53
C CYS A 670 3.76 55.54 21.34
N GLN A 671 3.15 56.15 22.34
CA GLN A 671 2.84 57.57 22.39
C GLN A 671 3.65 58.23 23.51
N ASN A 672 4.14 59.42 23.31
CA ASN A 672 4.82 60.15 24.36
C ASN A 672 3.85 60.48 25.48
N LYS A 673 4.28 60.31 26.70
CA LYS A 673 3.53 60.73 27.91
C LYS A 673 3.41 62.26 27.91
N LYS A 674 2.26 62.71 28.34
CA LYS A 674 1.86 64.13 28.30
C LYS A 674 2.37 64.86 29.52
N SER A 675 2.76 66.13 29.35
CA SER A 675 3.19 67.00 30.41
C SER A 675 2.01 67.48 31.28
N ARG A 676 2.35 68.09 32.42
CA ARG A 676 1.39 68.68 33.34
C ARG A 676 0.42 69.63 32.64
N GLY A 677 -0.86 69.51 32.92
CA GLY A 677 -1.92 70.33 32.35
C GLY A 677 -2.45 69.88 30.98
N ALA A 678 -1.82 68.91 30.31
CA ALA A 678 -2.29 68.37 29.08
C ALA A 678 -3.52 67.45 29.27
N ALA A 679 -4.43 67.44 28.31
CA ALA A 679 -5.63 66.57 28.39
C ALA A 679 -5.26 65.08 28.40
N CYS A 680 -5.88 64.31 29.30
CA CYS A 680 -5.67 62.86 29.45
C CYS A 680 -6.98 62.15 29.69
N ALA A 681 -7.04 60.87 29.31
CA ALA A 681 -8.14 59.97 29.60
C ALA A 681 -7.75 58.96 30.69
N SER A 682 -6.43 58.75 30.93
CA SER A 682 -5.93 57.89 31.98
C SER A 682 -4.59 58.34 32.51
N GLY A 683 -4.22 57.91 33.69
CA GLY A 683 -2.90 58.24 34.32
C GLY A 683 -1.70 57.72 33.51
N ARG A 684 -1.87 56.67 32.73
CA ARG A 684 -0.80 56.12 31.85
C ARG A 684 -0.29 57.13 30.82
N GLU A 685 -1.17 58.05 30.38
CA GLU A 685 -0.84 59.08 29.38
C GLU A 685 0.01 60.23 29.98
N CYS A 686 0.16 60.32 31.27
CA CYS A 686 0.80 61.41 31.97
C CYS A 686 2.21 61.07 32.45
N LEU A 687 3.17 61.99 32.34
CA LEU A 687 4.52 61.86 32.94
C LEU A 687 4.47 61.62 34.44
N SER A 688 3.53 62.22 35.15
CA SER A 688 3.28 62.06 36.57
C SER A 688 2.62 60.72 36.95
N GLY A 689 2.10 59.93 35.95
CA GLY A 689 1.29 58.74 36.19
C GLY A 689 -0.14 59.03 36.69
N THR A 690 -0.56 60.27 36.75
CA THR A 690 -1.85 60.72 37.32
C THR A 690 -2.61 61.58 36.35
N CYS A 691 -3.84 61.19 36.01
CA CYS A 691 -4.83 61.99 35.30
C CYS A 691 -5.91 62.42 36.32
N ARG A 692 -6.12 63.75 36.43
CA ARG A 692 -7.10 64.32 37.38
C ARG A 692 -8.54 64.07 36.91
N ILE A 693 -9.48 64.24 37.82
CA ILE A 693 -10.92 64.16 37.52
C ILE A 693 -11.31 65.21 36.44
N THR A 694 -10.56 66.26 36.29
CA THR A 694 -10.68 67.30 35.25
C THR A 694 -10.12 66.87 33.91
N PHE A 695 -9.75 65.60 33.72
CA PHE A 695 -9.14 65.04 32.52
C PHE A 695 -7.85 65.77 32.06
N THR A 696 -7.03 66.20 33.01
CA THR A 696 -5.70 66.82 32.78
C THR A 696 -4.62 66.12 33.57
N CYS A 697 -3.38 66.05 33.00
CA CYS A 697 -2.22 65.49 33.68
C CYS A 697 -1.80 66.35 34.88
N GLN A 698 -1.49 65.71 36.04
CA GLN A 698 -1.11 66.38 37.27
C GLN A 698 0.31 66.94 37.15
#